data_4cac11c28c742ad63cb46f60f2086bb8
#
_entry.id   4cac11c28c742ad63cb46f60f2086bb8
#
_cell.length_a   1.000
_cell.length_b   1.000
_cell.length_c   1.000
_cell.angle_alpha   90.00
_cell.angle_beta   90.00
_cell.angle_gamma   90.00
#
_symmetry.space_group_name_H-M   'P 1'
#
loop_
_entity.id
_entity.type
_entity.pdbx_description
1 polymer ?
#
loop_
_entity_poly.entity_id
_entity_poly.type
_entity_poly.pdbx_seq_one_letter_code
_entity_poly.pdbx_strand_id
1 'polypeptide(L)'
;MFESIASKAPFFWASALKSHRLVRSISYSDLPTPQPDFILWQVIVNHRSAKLMPATISRADYAAMFGPTVGDKLRLADTDLIIEVERDLIAERAGAATGQTGERPSLYGEEVKFGGGKVIRDGMGQSQATRAQGAVDTVITNALVLDWTGIYKADIGLKDGRIAAIGKAGNPDTQPGVDIIVGPGTEAIAGEGRIVTAGGFDSHIHFICPQQIDDALHSGLTTMLGGGTGPAHGTLATTCTPGPWHIGRMLQAADAFPMNLAFAGKGNASLPAALEEQVLGGACALKLHEDWGTTPGAIDCCLGVADAMDVQVMIHTDTLNESGFVENTVKSMKGRTIHAFHTEGAGGGHAPDIIKICGEDHVLPSSTNPTRPFTVNTLEEHLDMLMVCHHLDKSIPEDVAFAESRIRRETIAAEDILHDMGAFSIIASDSQAMGRVGEVIIRTWQTADKMKKQRGRLPEESGANDNQRILRYVAKYTINPAIAHGLSHEIGSIEVGKRADLVMWNPAFFGVKPEMVLLGGTIACAQMGDPNASIPTPQPVYTRPMFGAFGRSVERSAVTFVSAAAQAEGIAATLGLAKDTLAVRNTRAIGKKDLKLNSATPEIEVHPETYEVRANGELLTCEPAKELPMAQRYFLF
;
A
#
# COMPACT_ATOMS: atom_id res chain seq x y z
N MET A 1 -3.20 -31.03 47.40
CA MET A 1 -2.85 -30.26 48.59
C MET A 1 -3.08 -28.81 48.23
N PHE A 2 -4.33 -28.40 48.45
CA PHE A 2 -4.81 -27.03 48.31
C PHE A 2 -4.63 -26.33 49.64
N GLU A 3 -4.13 -25.09 49.64
CA GLU A 3 -4.60 -24.03 50.51
C GLU A 3 -3.83 -22.73 50.23
N SER A 4 -4.60 -21.75 49.88
CA SER A 4 -4.65 -20.34 50.30
C SER A 4 -3.38 -19.49 50.21
N ILE A 5 -3.45 -18.45 49.42
CA ILE A 5 -3.11 -17.07 49.80
C ILE A 5 -4.05 -16.11 49.07
N ALA A 6 -5.10 -15.69 49.76
CA ALA A 6 -5.81 -14.46 49.48
C ALA A 6 -5.24 -13.39 50.43
N SER A 7 -4.82 -12.24 49.89
CA SER A 7 -5.12 -10.93 50.50
C SER A 7 -4.15 -9.84 50.02
N LYS A 8 -4.79 -8.71 49.69
CA LYS A 8 -4.31 -7.32 49.63
C LYS A 8 -4.08 -6.71 48.25
N ALA A 9 -5.16 -6.22 47.69
CA ALA A 9 -5.13 -5.01 46.89
C ALA A 9 -5.82 -3.87 47.70
N PRO A 10 -5.25 -2.69 47.82
CA PRO A 10 -5.95 -1.57 48.45
C PRO A 10 -6.79 -0.81 47.39
N PHE A 11 -8.03 -0.62 47.78
CA PHE A 11 -8.96 0.34 47.20
C PHE A 11 -8.39 1.77 47.27
N PHE A 12 -8.39 2.47 46.17
CA PHE A 12 -8.38 3.93 46.13
C PHE A 12 -9.46 4.42 45.18
N TRP A 13 -10.67 4.60 45.72
CA TRP A 13 -11.70 5.50 45.20
C TRP A 13 -12.54 6.01 46.35
N ALA A 14 -12.23 7.19 46.83
CA ALA A 14 -13.16 8.05 47.58
C ALA A 14 -12.56 9.42 47.81
N SER A 15 -12.92 10.40 46.98
CA SER A 15 -13.17 11.77 47.49
C SER A 15 -13.55 12.68 46.30
N ALA A 16 -14.81 12.87 46.06
CA ALA A 16 -15.42 14.10 45.57
C ALA A 16 -16.93 13.92 45.43
N LEU A 17 -17.62 13.89 46.54
CA LEU A 17 -19.08 14.12 46.55
C LEU A 17 -19.43 14.83 47.85
N LYS A 18 -19.45 16.15 47.84
CA LYS A 18 -20.21 16.96 48.80
C LYS A 18 -20.70 18.23 48.07
N SER A 19 -21.89 18.16 47.55
CA SER A 19 -22.86 19.27 47.59
C SER A 19 -24.28 18.70 47.32
N HIS A 20 -24.95 18.47 48.44
CA HIS A 20 -26.39 18.17 48.44
C HIS A 20 -27.18 19.39 47.92
N ARG A 21 -27.97 19.22 46.88
CA ARG A 21 -29.26 19.93 46.73
C ARG A 21 -30.34 18.91 46.47
N LEU A 22 -31.34 18.93 47.35
CA LEU A 22 -32.56 18.12 47.31
C LEU A 22 -33.22 18.21 45.93
N VAL A 23 -33.38 17.05 45.32
CA VAL A 23 -34.37 16.89 44.24
C VAL A 23 -35.61 16.30 44.88
N ARG A 24 -36.70 17.10 44.99
CA ARG A 24 -38.04 16.58 45.30
C ARG A 24 -38.51 15.72 44.14
N SER A 25 -38.95 14.52 44.44
CA SER A 25 -39.64 13.65 43.50
C SER A 25 -40.98 14.31 43.11
N ILE A 26 -41.12 14.63 41.84
CA ILE A 26 -42.41 15.02 41.25
C ILE A 26 -42.98 13.75 40.62
N SER A 27 -44.19 13.40 41.03
CA SER A 27 -44.94 12.26 40.49
C SER A 27 -45.45 12.62 39.09
N TYR A 28 -45.48 11.60 38.22
CA TYR A 28 -45.88 11.70 36.81
C TYR A 28 -47.35 12.12 36.56
N SER A 29 -48.13 12.33 37.61
CA SER A 29 -49.56 12.64 37.56
C SER A 29 -49.90 14.17 37.55
N ASP A 30 -48.90 15.05 37.71
CA ASP A 30 -49.19 16.48 37.94
C ASP A 30 -48.74 17.42 36.81
N LEU A 31 -48.48 16.89 35.61
CA LEU A 31 -48.18 17.71 34.46
C LEU A 31 -49.40 17.90 33.56
N PRO A 32 -49.82 19.15 33.29
CA PRO A 32 -50.90 19.38 32.34
C PRO A 32 -50.43 18.99 30.93
N THR A 33 -51.31 18.33 30.19
CA THR A 33 -51.10 17.98 28.77
C THR A 33 -50.70 19.21 27.95
N PRO A 34 -49.54 19.19 27.26
CA PRO A 34 -49.15 20.32 26.43
C PRO A 34 -50.00 20.36 25.16
N GLN A 35 -50.59 21.48 24.89
CA GLN A 35 -51.12 21.82 23.57
C GLN A 35 -49.90 22.14 22.66
N PRO A 36 -49.75 21.53 21.47
CA PRO A 36 -48.49 21.51 20.75
C PRO A 36 -48.07 22.82 20.06
N ASP A 37 -48.90 23.84 20.02
CA ASP A 37 -48.67 24.91 19.02
C ASP A 37 -48.25 26.27 19.56
N PHE A 38 -48.13 26.48 20.88
CA PHE A 38 -47.87 27.83 21.41
C PHE A 38 -46.45 28.05 21.97
N ILE A 39 -45.71 27.03 22.30
CA ILE A 39 -44.37 27.18 22.95
C ILE A 39 -43.24 27.32 21.93
N LEU A 40 -43.36 26.73 20.75
CA LEU A 40 -42.34 26.83 19.71
C LEU A 40 -42.24 28.24 19.08
N TRP A 41 -43.38 28.99 19.01
CA TRP A 41 -43.39 30.30 18.42
C TRP A 41 -42.81 31.43 19.30
N GLN A 42 -42.92 31.32 20.60
CA GLN A 42 -42.37 32.35 21.51
C GLN A 42 -40.84 32.22 21.69
N VAL A 43 -40.26 31.05 21.53
CA VAL A 43 -38.78 30.86 21.56
C VAL A 43 -38.14 31.39 20.28
N ILE A 44 -38.85 31.30 19.13
CA ILE A 44 -38.33 31.78 17.85
C ILE A 44 -38.39 33.30 17.71
N VAL A 45 -39.38 33.99 18.34
CA VAL A 45 -39.57 35.45 18.19
C VAL A 45 -38.62 36.27 19.07
N ASN A 46 -38.12 35.73 20.18
CA ASN A 46 -37.19 36.46 21.05
C ASN A 46 -35.71 36.34 20.68
N HIS A 47 -35.36 35.59 19.63
CA HIS A 47 -33.98 35.48 19.17
C HIS A 47 -33.62 36.35 17.97
N ARG A 48 -34.48 37.31 17.58
CA ARG A 48 -34.25 38.14 16.38
C ARG A 48 -33.24 39.30 16.51
N SER A 49 -32.49 39.41 17.60
CA SER A 49 -31.48 40.48 17.71
C SER A 49 -30.17 40.10 18.40
N ALA A 50 -29.92 38.84 18.71
CA ALA A 50 -28.56 38.40 18.97
C ALA A 50 -27.86 38.28 17.61
N LYS A 51 -26.94 39.19 17.27
CA LYS A 51 -25.93 38.91 16.24
C LYS A 51 -25.33 37.57 16.63
N LEU A 52 -25.64 36.51 15.88
CA LEU A 52 -24.91 35.24 15.96
C LEU A 52 -23.46 35.58 15.68
N MET A 53 -22.68 35.73 16.74
CA MET A 53 -21.22 35.74 16.60
C MET A 53 -20.86 34.40 16.02
N PRO A 54 -20.10 34.33 14.92
CA PRO A 54 -19.64 33.07 14.40
C PRO A 54 -18.93 32.33 15.53
N ALA A 55 -19.32 31.08 15.78
CA ALA A 55 -18.64 30.25 16.75
C ALA A 55 -17.20 30.05 16.26
N THR A 56 -16.22 30.46 17.07
CA THR A 56 -14.81 30.24 16.78
C THR A 56 -14.39 28.96 17.46
N ILE A 57 -13.73 28.07 16.71
CA ILE A 57 -13.11 26.86 17.22
C ILE A 57 -11.59 26.99 17.05
N SER A 58 -10.81 26.46 18.00
CA SER A 58 -9.37 26.42 17.83
C SER A 58 -9.00 25.40 16.74
N ARG A 59 -7.87 25.64 16.06
CA ARG A 59 -7.37 24.71 15.02
C ARG A 59 -7.14 23.29 15.59
N ALA A 60 -6.64 23.21 16.83
CA ALA A 60 -6.42 21.94 17.52
C ALA A 60 -7.74 21.19 17.80
N ASP A 61 -8.76 21.91 18.27
CA ASP A 61 -10.07 21.32 18.52
C ASP A 61 -10.74 20.87 17.21
N TYR A 62 -10.61 21.67 16.14
CA TYR A 62 -11.09 21.29 14.81
C TYR A 62 -10.41 20.00 14.32
N ALA A 63 -9.07 19.92 14.39
CA ALA A 63 -8.32 18.74 14.00
C ALA A 63 -8.67 17.50 14.84
N ALA A 64 -8.93 17.67 16.14
CA ALA A 64 -9.37 16.58 17.01
C ALA A 64 -10.79 16.08 16.67
N MET A 65 -11.66 16.94 16.12
CA MET A 65 -13.02 16.58 15.75
C MET A 65 -13.13 16.00 14.34
N PHE A 66 -12.44 16.61 13.37
CA PHE A 66 -12.61 16.36 11.93
C PHE A 66 -11.30 15.98 11.21
N GLY A 67 -10.24 15.71 11.97
CA GLY A 67 -8.93 15.46 11.39
C GLY A 67 -8.19 16.72 10.96
N PRO A 68 -6.91 16.58 10.57
CA PRO A 68 -6.07 17.69 10.13
C PRO A 68 -6.59 18.35 8.85
N THR A 69 -6.34 19.65 8.67
CA THR A 69 -6.70 20.42 7.49
C THR A 69 -5.49 21.16 6.92
N VAL A 70 -5.70 21.94 5.86
CA VAL A 70 -4.63 22.60 5.08
C VAL A 70 -3.60 23.30 5.97
N GLY A 71 -2.33 22.94 5.77
CA GLY A 71 -1.17 23.45 6.51
C GLY A 71 -0.92 22.79 7.86
N ASP A 72 -1.77 21.84 8.31
CA ASP A 72 -1.46 20.99 9.46
C ASP A 72 -0.36 20.01 9.11
N LYS A 73 0.52 19.73 10.08
CA LYS A 73 1.66 18.85 9.92
C LYS A 73 1.53 17.63 10.82
N LEU A 74 1.86 16.47 10.28
CA LEU A 74 1.89 15.22 11.01
C LEU A 74 3.22 14.51 10.78
N ARG A 75 3.70 13.88 11.84
CA ARG A 75 4.86 12.99 11.79
C ARG A 75 4.39 11.56 11.46
N LEU A 76 5.12 10.88 10.59
CA LEU A 76 4.85 9.48 10.25
C LEU A 76 5.57 8.55 11.25
N ALA A 77 4.79 7.87 12.09
CA ALA A 77 5.30 7.00 13.16
C ALA A 77 6.39 7.71 14.02
N ASP A 78 7.52 7.06 14.26
CA ASP A 78 8.68 7.65 14.95
C ASP A 78 9.82 8.05 13.99
N THR A 79 9.54 8.17 12.71
CA THR A 79 10.46 8.71 11.70
C THR A 79 10.64 10.22 11.84
N ASP A 80 11.62 10.79 11.16
CA ASP A 80 11.76 12.25 11.04
C ASP A 80 10.94 12.83 9.88
N LEU A 81 10.16 12.00 9.18
CA LEU A 81 9.33 12.40 8.04
C LEU A 81 8.09 13.15 8.50
N ILE A 82 7.88 14.34 7.94
CA ILE A 82 6.77 15.23 8.24
C ILE A 82 5.94 15.46 6.98
N ILE A 83 4.66 15.10 7.02
CA ILE A 83 3.70 15.49 6.00
C ILE A 83 3.04 16.82 6.36
N GLU A 84 2.64 17.57 5.34
CA GLU A 84 1.79 18.76 5.46
C GLU A 84 0.57 18.58 4.56
N VAL A 85 -0.63 18.85 5.09
CA VAL A 85 -1.87 18.76 4.34
C VAL A 85 -1.93 19.89 3.30
N GLU A 86 -2.02 19.53 2.03
CA GLU A 86 -1.97 20.46 0.91
C GLU A 86 -3.35 21.04 0.56
N ARG A 87 -4.39 20.21 0.68
CA ARG A 87 -5.77 20.57 0.31
C ARG A 87 -6.77 19.97 1.29
N ASP A 88 -7.95 20.57 1.36
CA ASP A 88 -9.13 20.05 2.05
C ASP A 88 -10.31 20.06 1.07
N LEU A 89 -10.58 18.91 0.45
CA LEU A 89 -11.62 18.81 -0.58
C LEU A 89 -13.03 19.01 -0.01
N ILE A 90 -13.25 18.68 1.27
CA ILE A 90 -14.52 18.86 1.96
C ILE A 90 -14.82 20.36 2.06
N ALA A 91 -13.88 21.12 2.60
CA ALA A 91 -14.01 22.57 2.76
C ALA A 91 -14.08 23.29 1.40
N GLU A 92 -13.31 22.86 0.40
CA GLU A 92 -13.35 23.41 -0.96
C GLU A 92 -14.73 23.20 -1.62
N ARG A 93 -15.30 21.98 -1.52
CA ARG A 93 -16.62 21.67 -2.10
C ARG A 93 -17.72 22.50 -1.44
N ALA A 94 -17.74 22.57 -0.11
CA ALA A 94 -18.70 23.35 0.65
C ALA A 94 -18.58 24.85 0.29
N GLY A 95 -17.37 25.39 0.23
CA GLY A 95 -17.13 26.80 -0.12
C GLY A 95 -17.57 27.15 -1.55
N ALA A 96 -17.23 26.31 -2.52
CA ALA A 96 -17.64 26.50 -3.91
C ALA A 96 -19.18 26.51 -4.07
N ALA A 97 -19.88 25.61 -3.39
CA ALA A 97 -21.34 25.51 -3.43
C ALA A 97 -22.06 26.72 -2.78
N THR A 98 -21.43 27.40 -1.82
CA THR A 98 -21.95 28.61 -1.19
C THR A 98 -21.56 29.90 -1.90
N GLY A 99 -20.88 29.82 -3.03
CA GLY A 99 -20.47 30.96 -3.83
C GLY A 99 -19.33 31.77 -3.22
N GLN A 100 -18.52 31.18 -2.35
CA GLN A 100 -17.28 31.80 -1.91
C GLN A 100 -16.36 32.03 -3.12
N THR A 101 -15.89 33.24 -3.26
CA THR A 101 -14.99 33.65 -4.35
C THR A 101 -13.57 33.83 -3.83
N GLY A 102 -12.59 33.40 -4.60
CA GLY A 102 -11.19 33.52 -4.25
C GLY A 102 -10.38 32.40 -4.90
N GLU A 103 -9.08 32.45 -4.75
CA GLU A 103 -8.18 31.42 -5.31
C GLU A 103 -8.44 30.03 -4.71
N ARG A 104 -8.90 29.96 -3.48
CA ARG A 104 -9.24 28.72 -2.75
C ARG A 104 -10.52 28.92 -1.94
N PRO A 105 -11.69 28.79 -2.57
CA PRO A 105 -12.95 28.86 -1.83
C PRO A 105 -12.99 27.69 -0.83
N SER A 106 -13.26 27.99 0.44
CA SER A 106 -13.33 26.99 1.50
C SER A 106 -14.36 27.37 2.55
N LEU A 107 -15.07 26.40 3.07
CA LEU A 107 -16.03 26.54 4.16
C LEU A 107 -15.85 25.37 5.13
N TYR A 108 -15.46 25.67 6.35
CA TYR A 108 -15.33 24.71 7.45
C TYR A 108 -16.59 24.67 8.30
N GLY A 109 -16.85 23.53 8.96
CA GLY A 109 -18.02 23.31 9.81
C GLY A 109 -19.19 22.60 9.12
N GLU A 110 -19.00 22.22 7.84
CA GLU A 110 -19.97 21.46 7.04
C GLU A 110 -19.58 19.97 6.90
N GLU A 111 -18.58 19.52 7.62
CA GLU A 111 -18.11 18.16 7.64
C GLU A 111 -19.16 17.24 8.27
N VAL A 112 -19.29 16.02 7.72
CA VAL A 112 -20.10 14.97 8.33
C VAL A 112 -19.22 14.04 9.17
N LYS A 113 -19.81 13.47 10.22
CA LYS A 113 -19.16 12.53 11.11
C LYS A 113 -20.19 11.62 11.76
N PHE A 114 -19.87 10.34 11.93
CA PHE A 114 -20.70 9.38 12.63
C PHE A 114 -20.48 9.46 14.16
N GLY A 115 -21.52 9.21 14.93
CA GLY A 115 -21.48 9.10 16.40
C GLY A 115 -22.49 9.97 17.13
N GLY A 116 -22.62 9.76 18.44
CA GLY A 116 -23.58 10.49 19.29
C GLY A 116 -23.36 12.02 19.24
N GLY A 117 -24.41 12.77 18.92
CA GLY A 117 -24.33 14.22 18.76
C GLY A 117 -23.70 14.71 17.45
N LYS A 118 -23.35 13.82 16.53
CA LYS A 118 -22.77 14.14 15.22
C LYS A 118 -23.84 14.20 14.13
N VAL A 119 -23.46 14.68 12.93
CA VAL A 119 -24.44 15.06 11.90
C VAL A 119 -24.92 13.92 11.00
N ILE A 120 -24.27 12.74 10.94
CA ILE A 120 -24.82 11.60 10.20
C ILE A 120 -25.99 11.02 11.00
N ARG A 121 -27.16 11.59 10.75
CA ARG A 121 -28.45 11.20 11.31
C ARG A 121 -29.53 11.40 10.26
N ASP A 122 -30.63 10.65 10.40
CA ASP A 122 -31.78 10.75 9.52
C ASP A 122 -32.29 12.20 9.38
N GLY A 123 -32.42 12.67 8.14
CA GLY A 123 -32.82 14.03 7.81
C GLY A 123 -31.79 15.13 8.12
N MET A 124 -30.59 14.76 8.58
CA MET A 124 -29.47 15.69 8.77
C MET A 124 -28.39 15.39 7.71
N GLY A 125 -27.23 14.85 8.08
CA GLY A 125 -26.21 14.43 7.16
C GLY A 125 -26.51 13.11 6.43
N GLN A 126 -27.50 12.34 6.88
CA GLN A 126 -28.07 11.21 6.16
C GLN A 126 -29.32 11.66 5.39
N SER A 127 -29.32 11.46 4.08
CA SER A 127 -30.46 11.68 3.19
C SER A 127 -31.42 10.49 3.18
N GLN A 128 -32.52 10.60 2.44
CA GLN A 128 -33.46 9.51 2.19
C GLN A 128 -33.11 8.70 0.93
N ALA A 129 -32.00 9.02 0.28
CA ALA A 129 -31.61 8.39 -0.98
C ALA A 129 -31.31 6.90 -0.80
N THR A 130 -31.90 6.09 -1.65
CA THR A 130 -31.56 4.68 -1.77
C THR A 130 -30.26 4.49 -2.56
N ARG A 131 -29.69 3.29 -2.51
CA ARG A 131 -28.53 2.91 -3.34
C ARG A 131 -28.76 3.17 -4.85
N ALA A 132 -29.98 2.89 -5.34
CA ALA A 132 -30.37 3.14 -6.73
C ALA A 132 -30.46 4.64 -7.07
N GLN A 133 -30.70 5.50 -6.08
CA GLN A 133 -30.73 6.96 -6.22
C GLN A 133 -29.36 7.62 -6.01
N GLY A 134 -28.30 6.85 -5.88
CA GLY A 134 -26.93 7.36 -5.84
C GLY A 134 -26.26 7.29 -4.47
N ALA A 135 -26.92 6.83 -3.40
CA ALA A 135 -26.26 6.60 -2.13
C ALA A 135 -25.12 5.58 -2.28
N VAL A 136 -23.99 5.85 -1.62
CA VAL A 136 -22.83 4.96 -1.62
C VAL A 136 -23.04 3.79 -0.65
N ASP A 137 -22.30 2.68 -0.86
CA ASP A 137 -22.37 1.52 0.03
C ASP A 137 -21.61 1.78 1.33
N THR A 138 -20.46 2.46 1.24
CA THR A 138 -19.64 2.84 2.38
C THR A 138 -19.09 4.24 2.19
N VAL A 139 -18.97 5.00 3.26
CA VAL A 139 -18.27 6.29 3.30
C VAL A 139 -17.16 6.23 4.34
N ILE A 140 -15.94 6.67 3.96
CA ILE A 140 -14.86 6.96 4.90
C ILE A 140 -14.86 8.47 5.09
N THR A 141 -15.17 8.94 6.32
CA THR A 141 -15.32 10.36 6.60
C THR A 141 -14.02 11.02 7.01
N ASN A 142 -13.76 12.25 6.53
CA ASN A 142 -12.65 13.11 6.96
C ASN A 142 -11.26 12.43 6.92
N ALA A 143 -11.01 11.57 5.93
CA ALA A 143 -9.75 10.87 5.78
C ALA A 143 -8.62 11.81 5.34
N LEU A 144 -7.42 11.63 5.89
CA LEU A 144 -6.21 12.20 5.35
C LEU A 144 -5.65 11.24 4.30
N VAL A 145 -5.89 11.55 3.04
CA VAL A 145 -5.37 10.77 1.91
C VAL A 145 -3.88 11.05 1.74
N LEU A 146 -3.06 10.00 1.69
CA LEU A 146 -1.66 10.02 1.30
C LEU A 146 -1.50 9.11 0.08
N ASP A 147 -1.42 9.72 -1.08
CA ASP A 147 -1.31 9.03 -2.36
C ASP A 147 -0.28 9.74 -3.25
N TRP A 148 0.24 9.08 -4.27
CA TRP A 148 1.19 9.72 -5.20
C TRP A 148 0.63 11.01 -5.85
N THR A 149 -0.69 11.16 -5.86
CA THR A 149 -1.40 12.34 -6.38
C THR A 149 -1.39 13.54 -5.44
N GLY A 150 -1.03 13.35 -4.16
CA GLY A 150 -0.95 14.42 -3.16
C GLY A 150 -1.32 13.97 -1.76
N ILE A 151 -1.26 14.93 -0.82
CA ILE A 151 -1.62 14.76 0.59
C ILE A 151 -2.78 15.71 0.89
N TYR A 152 -3.98 15.16 1.04
CA TYR A 152 -5.19 15.99 1.17
C TYR A 152 -6.26 15.34 2.05
N LYS A 153 -7.10 16.17 2.65
CA LYS A 153 -8.28 15.74 3.39
C LYS A 153 -9.47 15.56 2.44
N ALA A 154 -10.20 14.45 2.57
CA ALA A 154 -11.41 14.16 1.81
C ALA A 154 -12.31 13.14 2.51
N ASP A 155 -13.59 13.13 2.17
CA ASP A 155 -14.43 11.95 2.32
C ASP A 155 -14.24 11.04 1.09
N ILE A 156 -14.33 9.72 1.29
CA ILE A 156 -14.20 8.72 0.22
C ILE A 156 -15.48 7.88 0.19
N GLY A 157 -16.19 7.96 -0.92
CA GLY A 157 -17.40 7.15 -1.16
C GLY A 157 -17.06 5.87 -1.92
N LEU A 158 -17.48 4.71 -1.40
CA LEU A 158 -17.26 3.40 -2.00
C LEU A 158 -18.58 2.81 -2.48
N LYS A 159 -18.58 2.25 -3.69
CA LYS A 159 -19.75 1.61 -4.27
C LYS A 159 -19.34 0.47 -5.21
N ASP A 160 -20.02 -0.67 -5.12
CA ASP A 160 -19.71 -1.85 -5.94
C ASP A 160 -18.24 -2.30 -5.88
N GLY A 161 -17.61 -2.17 -4.70
CA GLY A 161 -16.20 -2.51 -4.51
C GLY A 161 -15.20 -1.53 -5.09
N ARG A 162 -15.64 -0.36 -5.56
CA ARG A 162 -14.82 0.67 -6.19
C ARG A 162 -14.93 2.01 -5.48
N ILE A 163 -13.94 2.87 -5.69
CA ILE A 163 -13.98 4.27 -5.26
C ILE A 163 -14.95 4.99 -6.21
N ALA A 164 -16.11 5.36 -5.69
CA ALA A 164 -17.16 6.02 -6.46
C ALA A 164 -16.97 7.53 -6.54
N ALA A 165 -16.48 8.14 -5.46
CA ALA A 165 -16.21 9.59 -5.39
C ALA A 165 -15.21 9.91 -4.29
N ILE A 166 -14.51 11.04 -4.44
CA ILE A 166 -13.58 11.62 -3.46
C ILE A 166 -13.93 13.10 -3.36
N GLY A 167 -14.38 13.54 -2.18
CA GLY A 167 -14.87 14.91 -2.02
C GLY A 167 -15.55 15.16 -0.70
N LYS A 168 -16.82 15.55 -0.73
CA LYS A 168 -17.63 15.87 0.46
C LYS A 168 -18.85 14.94 0.56
N ALA A 169 -18.93 14.22 1.65
CA ALA A 169 -20.08 13.37 1.97
C ALA A 169 -21.18 14.16 2.72
N GLY A 170 -22.39 13.62 2.64
CA GLY A 170 -23.52 14.12 3.43
C GLY A 170 -24.88 13.98 2.74
N ASN A 171 -25.77 14.88 3.12
CA ASN A 171 -27.11 15.00 2.59
C ASN A 171 -27.20 16.25 1.69
N PRO A 172 -27.39 16.09 0.38
CA PRO A 172 -27.45 17.24 -0.54
C PRO A 172 -28.64 18.17 -0.29
N ASP A 173 -29.68 17.70 0.41
CA ASP A 173 -30.86 18.53 0.73
C ASP A 173 -30.62 19.49 1.89
N THR A 174 -29.60 19.22 2.74
CA THR A 174 -29.33 20.00 3.96
C THR A 174 -27.97 20.64 4.00
N GLN A 175 -26.99 20.15 3.19
CA GLN A 175 -25.61 20.60 3.22
C GLN A 175 -25.12 21.03 1.85
N PRO A 176 -24.30 22.09 1.76
CA PRO A 176 -23.75 22.54 0.49
C PRO A 176 -22.62 21.63 0.00
N GLY A 177 -22.49 21.50 -1.31
CA GLY A 177 -21.34 20.90 -1.98
C GLY A 177 -21.20 19.38 -1.82
N VAL A 178 -22.25 18.68 -1.43
CA VAL A 178 -22.25 17.23 -1.29
C VAL A 178 -22.16 16.57 -2.68
N ASP A 179 -21.13 15.76 -2.86
CA ASP A 179 -20.92 14.90 -4.05
C ASP A 179 -20.86 13.39 -3.69
N ILE A 180 -20.90 13.06 -2.39
CA ILE A 180 -20.99 11.70 -1.87
C ILE A 180 -22.26 11.58 -1.03
N ILE A 181 -23.30 10.96 -1.56
CA ILE A 181 -24.59 10.87 -0.90
C ILE A 181 -24.57 9.77 0.16
N VAL A 182 -24.82 10.15 1.41
CA VAL A 182 -25.01 9.23 2.54
C VAL A 182 -26.49 8.93 2.67
N GLY A 183 -26.86 7.66 2.49
CA GLY A 183 -28.25 7.17 2.62
C GLY A 183 -28.42 6.22 3.81
N PRO A 184 -29.64 5.69 4.04
CA PRO A 184 -29.89 4.74 5.12
C PRO A 184 -29.15 3.41 4.97
N GLY A 185 -28.72 3.05 3.74
CA GLY A 185 -27.95 1.86 3.43
C GLY A 185 -26.44 2.07 3.40
N THR A 186 -25.95 3.26 3.76
CA THR A 186 -24.53 3.58 3.75
C THR A 186 -23.86 3.23 5.08
N GLU A 187 -22.83 2.39 5.06
CA GLU A 187 -21.94 2.18 6.20
C GLU A 187 -20.97 3.35 6.36
N ALA A 188 -20.64 3.72 7.59
CA ALA A 188 -19.74 4.82 7.89
C ALA A 188 -18.47 4.34 8.60
N ILE A 189 -17.32 4.61 8.02
CA ILE A 189 -16.00 4.37 8.60
C ILE A 189 -15.40 5.72 9.00
N ALA A 190 -14.99 5.85 10.26
CA ALA A 190 -14.38 7.07 10.78
C ALA A 190 -12.94 7.21 10.29
N GLY A 191 -12.69 8.17 9.41
CA GLY A 191 -11.36 8.52 8.89
C GLY A 191 -10.69 9.67 9.63
N GLU A 192 -11.38 10.30 10.59
CA GLU A 192 -10.87 11.44 11.35
C GLU A 192 -9.56 11.14 12.04
N GLY A 193 -8.49 11.88 11.66
CA GLY A 193 -7.16 11.67 12.21
C GLY A 193 -6.49 10.36 11.75
N ARG A 194 -7.00 9.72 10.72
CA ARG A 194 -6.40 8.55 10.07
C ARG A 194 -5.82 8.91 8.73
N ILE A 195 -4.67 8.32 8.41
CA ILE A 195 -4.09 8.35 7.07
C ILE A 195 -4.68 7.19 6.29
N VAL A 196 -5.12 7.45 5.05
CA VAL A 196 -5.60 6.44 4.11
C VAL A 196 -4.66 6.40 2.91
N THR A 197 -4.14 5.21 2.60
CA THR A 197 -3.33 4.94 1.41
C THR A 197 -4.00 3.93 0.51
N ALA A 198 -3.61 3.87 -0.75
CA ALA A 198 -3.89 2.71 -1.58
C ALA A 198 -3.24 1.47 -0.97
N GLY A 199 -3.83 0.31 -1.19
CA GLY A 199 -3.22 -0.97 -0.83
C GLY A 199 -1.90 -1.19 -1.54
N GLY A 200 -0.92 -1.73 -0.83
CA GLY A 200 0.39 -2.02 -1.39
C GLY A 200 0.35 -3.18 -2.39
N PHE A 201 1.29 -3.17 -3.33
CA PHE A 201 1.48 -4.20 -4.33
C PHE A 201 2.91 -4.72 -4.31
N ASP A 202 3.09 -5.98 -3.94
CA ASP A 202 4.38 -6.69 -4.01
C ASP A 202 4.47 -7.48 -5.31
N SER A 203 5.42 -7.11 -6.15
CA SER A 203 5.61 -7.68 -7.49
C SER A 203 6.73 -8.72 -7.58
N HIS A 204 7.25 -9.19 -6.42
CA HIS A 204 8.31 -10.20 -6.38
C HIS A 204 8.06 -11.24 -5.29
N ILE A 205 7.19 -12.22 -5.58
CA ILE A 205 6.75 -13.24 -4.64
C ILE A 205 7.17 -14.63 -5.11
N HIS A 206 7.82 -15.39 -4.21
CA HIS A 206 7.93 -16.85 -4.33
C HIS A 206 6.74 -17.51 -3.62
N PHE A 207 5.81 -18.08 -4.37
CA PHE A 207 4.65 -18.78 -3.80
C PHE A 207 5.03 -20.16 -3.26
N ILE A 208 5.77 -20.18 -2.15
CA ILE A 208 6.20 -21.40 -1.45
C ILE A 208 5.18 -21.79 -0.39
N CYS A 209 4.96 -20.92 0.59
CA CYS A 209 4.05 -21.13 1.71
C CYS A 209 2.88 -20.14 1.63
N PRO A 210 1.63 -20.61 1.49
CA PRO A 210 0.48 -19.70 1.30
C PRO A 210 0.19 -18.81 2.52
N GLN A 211 0.65 -19.16 3.73
CA GLN A 211 0.45 -18.36 4.93
C GLN A 211 1.10 -16.97 4.84
N GLN A 212 2.08 -16.76 3.96
CA GLN A 212 2.62 -15.42 3.69
C GLN A 212 1.55 -14.42 3.21
N ILE A 213 0.41 -14.90 2.68
CA ILE A 213 -0.69 -14.04 2.22
C ILE A 213 -1.33 -13.30 3.41
N ASP A 214 -1.45 -13.96 4.57
CA ASP A 214 -1.93 -13.32 5.80
C ASP A 214 -0.95 -12.23 6.26
N ASP A 215 0.36 -12.51 6.25
CA ASP A 215 1.39 -11.54 6.61
C ASP A 215 1.39 -10.33 5.65
N ALA A 216 1.19 -10.57 4.35
CA ALA A 216 1.04 -9.53 3.35
C ALA A 216 -0.15 -8.62 3.68
N LEU A 217 -1.33 -9.21 3.86
CA LEU A 217 -2.56 -8.47 4.15
C LEU A 217 -2.44 -7.67 5.46
N HIS A 218 -1.87 -8.27 6.49
CA HIS A 218 -1.67 -7.64 7.81
C HIS A 218 -0.63 -6.51 7.77
N SER A 219 0.24 -6.47 6.78
CA SER A 219 1.20 -5.37 6.57
C SER A 219 0.65 -4.22 5.70
N GLY A 220 -0.52 -4.38 5.08
CA GLY A 220 -1.14 -3.39 4.20
C GLY A 220 -0.93 -3.65 2.70
N LEU A 221 -0.41 -4.81 2.32
CA LEU A 221 -0.40 -5.24 0.93
C LEU A 221 -1.77 -5.83 0.57
N THR A 222 -2.28 -5.47 -0.58
CA THR A 222 -3.56 -5.96 -1.11
C THR A 222 -3.42 -6.72 -2.42
N THR A 223 -2.22 -6.69 -3.00
CA THR A 223 -1.92 -7.36 -4.27
C THR A 223 -0.55 -8.00 -4.22
N MET A 224 -0.45 -9.23 -4.71
CA MET A 224 0.79 -9.99 -4.81
C MET A 224 0.93 -10.58 -6.22
N LEU A 225 2.10 -10.40 -6.83
CA LEU A 225 2.47 -11.00 -8.10
C LEU A 225 3.80 -11.73 -7.98
N GLY A 226 3.85 -12.93 -8.50
CA GLY A 226 5.05 -13.73 -8.50
C GLY A 226 4.83 -15.08 -9.16
N GLY A 227 5.64 -16.06 -8.79
CA GLY A 227 5.52 -17.41 -9.32
C GLY A 227 5.86 -18.46 -8.29
N GLY A 228 5.43 -19.67 -8.56
CA GLY A 228 5.71 -20.83 -7.72
C GLY A 228 4.54 -21.79 -7.64
N THR A 229 4.80 -22.93 -7.00
CA THR A 229 3.85 -24.04 -6.86
C THR A 229 3.98 -24.73 -5.49
N GLY A 230 4.54 -24.05 -4.49
CA GLY A 230 4.90 -24.63 -3.21
C GLY A 230 6.42 -24.86 -3.09
N PRO A 231 6.89 -25.72 -2.19
CA PRO A 231 8.31 -25.93 -1.90
C PRO A 231 9.05 -26.79 -2.95
N ALA A 232 8.71 -26.62 -4.22
CA ALA A 232 9.45 -27.24 -5.33
C ALA A 232 10.76 -26.48 -5.58
N HIS A 233 11.83 -27.16 -5.96
CA HIS A 233 13.15 -26.55 -6.17
C HIS A 233 13.12 -25.40 -7.19
N GLY A 234 12.35 -25.55 -8.29
CA GLY A 234 12.16 -24.47 -9.23
C GLY A 234 11.51 -23.24 -8.61
N THR A 235 10.51 -23.40 -7.74
CA THR A 235 9.85 -22.31 -7.02
C THR A 235 10.74 -21.68 -5.96
N LEU A 236 11.49 -22.50 -5.21
CA LEU A 236 12.43 -22.02 -4.20
C LEU A 236 13.44 -21.03 -4.80
N ALA A 237 13.89 -21.29 -6.01
CA ALA A 237 14.91 -20.49 -6.69
C ALA A 237 14.32 -19.35 -7.56
N THR A 238 13.18 -19.51 -8.24
CA THR A 238 12.99 -18.77 -9.50
C THR A 238 11.72 -17.92 -9.66
N THR A 239 10.79 -17.86 -8.74
CA THR A 239 9.52 -17.10 -8.94
C THR A 239 8.75 -17.45 -10.24
N CYS A 240 8.83 -18.68 -10.71
CA CYS A 240 8.14 -19.14 -11.93
C CYS A 240 7.03 -20.13 -11.59
N THR A 241 5.87 -19.99 -12.21
CA THR A 241 4.81 -21.01 -12.26
C THR A 241 4.82 -21.64 -13.65
N PRO A 242 5.47 -22.80 -13.86
CA PRO A 242 5.76 -23.29 -15.19
C PRO A 242 4.59 -24.04 -15.81
N GLY A 243 4.19 -23.61 -17.02
CA GLY A 243 3.20 -24.28 -17.85
C GLY A 243 1.75 -24.11 -17.44
N PRO A 244 0.82 -24.30 -18.37
CA PRO A 244 -0.62 -23.99 -18.16
C PRO A 244 -1.27 -24.86 -17.08
N TRP A 245 -0.77 -26.10 -16.86
CA TRP A 245 -1.33 -26.96 -15.83
C TRP A 245 -1.08 -26.39 -14.42
N HIS A 246 0.17 -26.00 -14.09
CA HIS A 246 0.50 -25.40 -12.80
C HIS A 246 -0.15 -24.04 -12.64
N ILE A 247 -0.13 -23.19 -13.66
CA ILE A 247 -0.81 -21.89 -13.65
C ILE A 247 -2.29 -22.08 -13.32
N GLY A 248 -2.97 -23.03 -14.00
CA GLY A 248 -4.38 -23.32 -13.71
C GLY A 248 -4.63 -23.77 -12.25
N ARG A 249 -3.73 -24.58 -11.67
CA ARG A 249 -3.85 -24.98 -10.23
C ARG A 249 -3.67 -23.79 -9.30
N MET A 250 -2.71 -22.90 -9.58
CA MET A 250 -2.50 -21.70 -8.77
C MET A 250 -3.65 -20.70 -8.89
N LEU A 251 -4.21 -20.52 -10.09
CA LEU A 251 -5.42 -19.71 -10.30
C LEU A 251 -6.60 -20.24 -9.50
N GLN A 252 -6.81 -21.57 -9.47
CA GLN A 252 -7.86 -22.18 -8.66
C GLN A 252 -7.62 -22.05 -7.14
N ALA A 253 -6.36 -22.16 -6.70
CA ALA A 253 -6.00 -21.95 -5.30
C ALA A 253 -6.25 -20.50 -4.86
N ALA A 254 -6.10 -19.54 -5.78
CA ALA A 254 -6.30 -18.12 -5.51
C ALA A 254 -7.72 -17.79 -5.03
N ASP A 255 -8.74 -18.57 -5.39
CA ASP A 255 -10.13 -18.34 -4.99
C ASP A 255 -10.34 -18.34 -3.47
N ALA A 256 -9.45 -19.02 -2.72
CA ALA A 256 -9.57 -19.15 -1.27
C ALA A 256 -9.02 -17.96 -0.47
N PHE A 257 -8.23 -17.08 -1.08
CA PHE A 257 -7.45 -16.08 -0.35
C PHE A 257 -8.03 -14.66 -0.48
N PRO A 258 -8.14 -13.90 0.64
CA PRO A 258 -8.54 -12.50 0.63
C PRO A 258 -7.37 -11.60 0.16
N MET A 259 -6.95 -11.78 -1.09
CA MET A 259 -5.81 -11.09 -1.70
C MET A 259 -6.02 -11.04 -3.20
N ASN A 260 -5.66 -9.94 -3.83
CA ASN A 260 -5.55 -9.90 -5.28
C ASN A 260 -4.28 -10.64 -5.68
N LEU A 261 -4.40 -11.66 -6.51
CA LEU A 261 -3.30 -12.53 -6.87
C LEU A 261 -3.04 -12.54 -8.38
N ALA A 262 -1.77 -12.65 -8.73
CA ALA A 262 -1.29 -12.69 -10.11
C ALA A 262 -0.11 -13.67 -10.23
N PHE A 263 -0.06 -14.47 -11.30
CA PHE A 263 0.94 -15.51 -11.47
C PHE A 263 1.76 -15.31 -12.74
N ALA A 264 3.09 -15.47 -12.59
CA ALA A 264 4.06 -15.39 -13.67
C ALA A 264 4.42 -16.78 -14.19
N GLY A 265 4.34 -16.97 -15.50
CA GLY A 265 4.85 -18.14 -16.19
C GLY A 265 6.38 -18.14 -16.28
N LYS A 266 6.96 -19.28 -16.62
CA LYS A 266 8.40 -19.43 -16.86
C LYS A 266 8.77 -18.84 -18.23
N GLY A 267 9.62 -17.81 -18.25
CA GLY A 267 10.03 -17.08 -19.46
C GLY A 267 11.19 -17.72 -20.23
N ASN A 268 11.91 -18.66 -19.60
CA ASN A 268 13.12 -19.25 -20.18
C ASN A 268 12.77 -20.31 -21.25
N ALA A 269 12.61 -19.83 -22.47
CA ALA A 269 12.48 -20.65 -23.68
C ALA A 269 13.07 -19.91 -24.88
N SER A 270 13.61 -20.66 -25.85
CA SER A 270 14.18 -20.10 -27.10
C SER A 270 13.24 -20.21 -28.28
N LEU A 271 12.03 -20.78 -28.09
CA LEU A 271 10.96 -20.86 -29.08
C LEU A 271 9.66 -20.34 -28.47
N PRO A 272 8.84 -19.59 -29.21
CA PRO A 272 7.69 -18.84 -28.66
C PRO A 272 6.54 -19.74 -28.17
N ALA A 273 6.25 -20.84 -28.81
CA ALA A 273 5.04 -21.65 -28.57
C ALA A 273 4.87 -22.05 -27.08
N ALA A 274 5.97 -22.43 -26.40
CA ALA A 274 5.92 -22.79 -24.98
C ALA A 274 5.67 -21.60 -24.05
N LEU A 275 5.92 -20.39 -24.49
CA LEU A 275 5.61 -19.16 -23.76
C LEU A 275 4.18 -18.71 -24.01
N GLU A 276 3.74 -18.78 -25.28
CA GLU A 276 2.38 -18.45 -25.71
C GLU A 276 1.35 -19.32 -24.96
N GLU A 277 1.58 -20.64 -24.85
CA GLU A 277 0.66 -21.53 -24.12
C GLU A 277 0.53 -21.17 -22.63
N GLN A 278 1.57 -20.63 -21.97
CA GLN A 278 1.51 -20.20 -20.59
C GLN A 278 0.70 -18.91 -20.44
N VAL A 279 0.86 -17.97 -21.36
CA VAL A 279 0.06 -16.73 -21.38
C VAL A 279 -1.41 -17.05 -21.64
N LEU A 280 -1.72 -17.94 -22.59
CA LEU A 280 -3.08 -18.45 -22.84
C LEU A 280 -3.62 -19.24 -21.64
N GLY A 281 -2.75 -19.91 -20.87
CA GLY A 281 -3.09 -20.61 -19.62
C GLY A 281 -3.33 -19.69 -18.42
N GLY A 282 -3.22 -18.37 -18.60
CA GLY A 282 -3.57 -17.38 -17.58
C GLY A 282 -2.38 -16.63 -16.95
N ALA A 283 -1.13 -16.94 -17.32
CA ALA A 283 0.01 -16.17 -16.83
C ALA A 283 -0.12 -14.70 -17.22
N CYS A 284 -0.04 -13.79 -16.24
CA CYS A 284 -0.12 -12.34 -16.45
C CYS A 284 1.24 -11.67 -16.68
N ALA A 285 2.33 -12.43 -16.50
CA ALA A 285 3.71 -12.04 -16.74
C ALA A 285 4.55 -13.27 -17.07
N LEU A 286 5.74 -13.06 -17.61
CA LEU A 286 6.75 -14.12 -17.82
C LEU A 286 8.00 -13.79 -17.03
N LYS A 287 8.55 -14.78 -16.31
CA LYS A 287 9.77 -14.62 -15.49
C LYS A 287 10.94 -15.33 -16.11
N LEU A 288 12.01 -14.59 -16.37
CA LEU A 288 13.35 -15.09 -16.71
C LEU A 288 14.19 -15.21 -15.44
N HIS A 289 14.89 -16.32 -15.29
CA HIS A 289 15.80 -16.57 -14.17
C HIS A 289 17.06 -17.32 -14.63
N GLU A 290 18.23 -16.95 -14.08
CA GLU A 290 19.51 -17.54 -14.47
C GLU A 290 19.55 -19.07 -14.31
N ASP A 291 18.95 -19.63 -13.24
CA ASP A 291 18.90 -21.09 -13.02
C ASP A 291 18.23 -21.86 -14.17
N TRP A 292 17.41 -21.19 -14.95
CA TRP A 292 16.79 -21.72 -16.17
C TRP A 292 17.50 -21.26 -17.46
N GLY A 293 18.58 -20.48 -17.34
CA GLY A 293 19.35 -19.93 -18.44
C GLY A 293 18.79 -18.62 -19.01
N THR A 294 19.18 -17.45 -18.47
CA THR A 294 18.84 -16.13 -19.04
C THR A 294 19.78 -15.73 -20.16
N THR A 295 19.86 -16.58 -21.20
CA THR A 295 20.68 -16.33 -22.38
C THR A 295 20.09 -15.21 -23.26
N PRO A 296 20.90 -14.55 -24.10
CA PRO A 296 20.39 -13.56 -25.07
C PRO A 296 19.24 -14.07 -25.92
N GLY A 297 19.27 -15.35 -26.32
CA GLY A 297 18.20 -15.98 -27.10
C GLY A 297 16.90 -16.16 -26.31
N ALA A 298 16.98 -16.56 -25.03
CA ALA A 298 15.82 -16.68 -24.17
C ALA A 298 15.19 -15.31 -23.86
N ILE A 299 16.00 -14.27 -23.60
CA ILE A 299 15.56 -12.90 -23.36
C ILE A 299 14.82 -12.36 -24.59
N ASP A 300 15.40 -12.50 -25.77
CA ASP A 300 14.82 -12.00 -27.02
C ASP A 300 13.49 -12.70 -27.35
N CYS A 301 13.44 -14.03 -27.21
CA CYS A 301 12.24 -14.82 -27.43
C CYS A 301 11.12 -14.43 -26.45
N CYS A 302 11.44 -14.35 -25.15
CA CYS A 302 10.49 -14.00 -24.11
C CYS A 302 9.88 -12.61 -24.33
N LEU A 303 10.71 -11.61 -24.62
CA LEU A 303 10.26 -10.27 -24.92
C LEU A 303 9.43 -10.20 -26.22
N GLY A 304 9.77 -11.00 -27.22
CA GLY A 304 8.98 -11.10 -28.47
C GLY A 304 7.56 -11.60 -28.23
N VAL A 305 7.40 -12.65 -27.41
CA VAL A 305 6.06 -13.15 -27.02
C VAL A 305 5.32 -12.14 -26.15
N ALA A 306 6.02 -11.52 -25.22
CA ALA A 306 5.44 -10.51 -24.34
C ALA A 306 4.90 -9.31 -25.15
N ASP A 307 5.65 -8.82 -26.15
CA ASP A 307 5.22 -7.75 -27.05
C ASP A 307 3.96 -8.15 -27.86
N ALA A 308 3.87 -9.40 -28.29
CA ALA A 308 2.73 -9.90 -29.06
C ALA A 308 1.46 -10.10 -28.19
N MET A 309 1.60 -10.41 -26.90
CA MET A 309 0.48 -10.80 -26.03
C MET A 309 0.21 -9.82 -24.88
N ASP A 310 0.89 -8.67 -24.85
CA ASP A 310 0.78 -7.62 -23.85
C ASP A 310 0.87 -8.13 -22.40
N VAL A 311 1.96 -8.81 -22.07
CA VAL A 311 2.32 -9.21 -20.71
C VAL A 311 3.69 -8.67 -20.31
N GLN A 312 3.95 -8.46 -19.02
CA GLN A 312 5.25 -7.99 -18.55
C GLN A 312 6.26 -9.12 -18.54
N VAL A 313 7.54 -8.78 -18.77
CA VAL A 313 8.68 -9.68 -18.52
C VAL A 313 9.42 -9.22 -17.28
N MET A 314 9.65 -10.14 -16.35
CA MET A 314 10.47 -9.95 -15.17
C MET A 314 11.78 -10.72 -15.32
N ILE A 315 12.89 -10.16 -14.87
CA ILE A 315 14.19 -10.80 -15.05
C ILE A 315 15.03 -10.77 -13.77
N HIS A 316 15.55 -11.95 -13.42
CA HIS A 316 16.76 -12.16 -12.64
C HIS A 316 17.88 -12.45 -13.65
N THR A 317 18.84 -11.52 -13.78
CA THR A 317 19.88 -11.61 -14.79
C THR A 317 21.00 -12.58 -14.40
N ASP A 318 21.88 -12.90 -15.32
CA ASP A 318 22.95 -13.88 -15.20
C ASP A 318 24.07 -13.39 -14.26
N THR A 319 24.03 -13.80 -13.01
CA THR A 319 24.99 -13.37 -11.96
C THR A 319 26.43 -13.78 -12.27
N LEU A 320 26.62 -14.97 -12.79
CA LEU A 320 27.96 -15.54 -13.08
C LEU A 320 28.53 -15.08 -14.43
N ASN A 321 27.79 -14.26 -15.19
CA ASN A 321 28.19 -13.81 -16.52
C ASN A 321 28.47 -14.98 -17.50
N GLU A 322 27.78 -16.12 -17.35
CA GLU A 322 27.96 -17.30 -18.16
C GLU A 322 27.57 -17.09 -19.62
N SER A 323 26.57 -16.25 -19.86
CA SER A 323 26.02 -15.92 -21.18
C SER A 323 26.47 -14.57 -21.70
N GLY A 324 27.37 -13.89 -21.02
CA GLY A 324 27.90 -12.56 -21.31
C GLY A 324 27.70 -11.58 -20.15
N PHE A 325 28.22 -10.36 -20.31
CA PHE A 325 28.14 -9.30 -19.31
C PHE A 325 26.83 -8.51 -19.43
N VAL A 326 26.63 -7.55 -18.53
CA VAL A 326 25.42 -6.72 -18.46
C VAL A 326 25.08 -6.06 -19.81
N GLU A 327 26.07 -5.61 -20.57
CA GLU A 327 25.90 -5.01 -21.89
C GLU A 327 25.30 -5.99 -22.92
N ASN A 328 25.62 -7.28 -22.82
CA ASN A 328 25.04 -8.33 -23.68
C ASN A 328 23.55 -8.53 -23.37
N THR A 329 23.20 -8.51 -22.09
CA THR A 329 21.82 -8.60 -21.62
C THR A 329 21.02 -7.38 -22.07
N VAL A 330 21.50 -6.14 -21.83
CA VAL A 330 20.86 -4.90 -22.29
C VAL A 330 20.67 -4.89 -23.81
N LYS A 331 21.70 -5.31 -24.58
CA LYS A 331 21.60 -5.44 -26.03
C LYS A 331 20.49 -6.42 -26.47
N SER A 332 20.29 -7.50 -25.71
CA SER A 332 19.26 -8.52 -25.98
C SER A 332 17.85 -7.99 -25.73
N MET A 333 17.70 -7.03 -24.84
CA MET A 333 16.42 -6.35 -24.59
C MET A 333 15.96 -5.53 -25.80
N LYS A 334 16.87 -5.00 -26.61
CA LYS A 334 16.60 -4.20 -27.81
C LYS A 334 15.68 -2.99 -27.53
N GLY A 335 15.83 -2.34 -26.38
CA GLY A 335 15.01 -1.21 -25.97
C GLY A 335 13.57 -1.55 -25.58
N ARG A 336 13.23 -2.84 -25.42
CA ARG A 336 11.90 -3.31 -25.01
C ARG A 336 11.75 -3.27 -23.49
N THR A 337 10.57 -2.91 -23.02
CA THR A 337 10.26 -2.81 -21.60
C THR A 337 10.48 -4.13 -20.85
N ILE A 338 11.17 -4.03 -19.70
CA ILE A 338 11.44 -5.17 -18.82
C ILE A 338 11.50 -4.72 -17.35
N HIS A 339 10.94 -5.53 -16.44
CA HIS A 339 11.05 -5.31 -15.00
C HIS A 339 12.26 -6.08 -14.47
N ALA A 340 13.30 -5.39 -14.04
CA ALA A 340 14.51 -5.98 -13.49
C ALA A 340 14.42 -6.09 -11.97
N PHE A 341 14.65 -7.29 -11.44
CA PHE A 341 14.60 -7.59 -10.02
C PHE A 341 15.96 -7.31 -9.34
N HIS A 342 15.92 -7.00 -8.02
CA HIS A 342 17.10 -6.76 -7.17
C HIS A 342 18.27 -6.13 -7.94
N THR A 343 17.96 -5.02 -8.63
CA THR A 343 18.85 -4.40 -9.62
C THR A 343 20.14 -3.81 -9.00
N GLU A 344 20.30 -3.85 -7.67
CA GLU A 344 21.58 -3.50 -7.03
C GLU A 344 22.59 -4.66 -7.04
N GLY A 345 22.11 -5.91 -7.16
CA GLY A 345 22.93 -7.11 -7.38
C GLY A 345 23.03 -8.10 -6.22
N ALA A 346 22.72 -7.74 -4.97
CA ALA A 346 22.88 -8.67 -3.84
C ALA A 346 21.90 -9.86 -3.92
N GLY A 347 20.66 -9.63 -4.36
CA GLY A 347 19.69 -10.69 -4.63
C GLY A 347 19.99 -11.54 -5.88
N GLY A 348 20.95 -11.11 -6.69
CA GLY A 348 21.37 -11.73 -7.95
C GLY A 348 21.35 -10.74 -9.11
N GLY A 349 22.13 -11.03 -10.11
CA GLY A 349 22.30 -10.20 -11.30
C GLY A 349 23.77 -9.94 -11.63
N HIS A 350 24.04 -9.57 -12.87
CA HIS A 350 25.41 -9.38 -13.38
C HIS A 350 26.36 -8.75 -12.38
N ALA A 351 27.37 -9.48 -11.97
CA ALA A 351 28.41 -8.96 -11.11
C ALA A 351 29.53 -8.30 -11.95
N PRO A 352 30.05 -7.11 -11.55
CA PRO A 352 29.65 -6.35 -10.34
C PRO A 352 28.62 -5.26 -10.61
N ASP A 353 28.05 -5.11 -11.80
CA ASP A 353 27.59 -3.86 -12.33
C ASP A 353 26.15 -3.85 -12.86
N ILE A 354 25.32 -4.81 -12.46
CA ILE A 354 23.88 -4.83 -12.82
C ILE A 354 23.17 -3.50 -12.50
N ILE A 355 23.59 -2.79 -11.46
CA ILE A 355 23.02 -1.51 -11.05
C ILE A 355 23.03 -0.44 -12.17
N LYS A 356 23.92 -0.58 -13.17
CA LYS A 356 23.95 0.32 -14.34
C LYS A 356 22.63 0.39 -15.08
N ILE A 357 21.86 -0.72 -15.12
CA ILE A 357 20.60 -0.76 -15.88
C ILE A 357 19.50 0.13 -15.29
N CYS A 358 19.71 0.68 -14.08
CA CYS A 358 18.84 1.71 -13.52
C CYS A 358 18.87 3.01 -14.36
N GLY A 359 19.88 3.20 -15.19
CA GLY A 359 19.98 4.32 -16.14
C GLY A 359 19.23 4.11 -17.46
N GLU A 360 18.76 2.90 -17.75
CA GLU A 360 18.10 2.57 -19.03
C GLU A 360 16.62 2.97 -19.04
N ASP A 361 16.18 3.67 -20.08
CA ASP A 361 14.80 4.18 -20.22
C ASP A 361 13.72 3.09 -20.26
N HIS A 362 14.08 1.91 -20.76
CA HIS A 362 13.18 0.78 -20.96
C HIS A 362 13.21 -0.24 -19.80
N VAL A 363 14.09 -0.06 -18.83
CA VAL A 363 14.20 -0.91 -17.65
C VAL A 363 13.41 -0.31 -16.50
N LEU A 364 12.56 -1.13 -15.87
CA LEU A 364 11.80 -0.79 -14.67
C LEU A 364 12.51 -1.45 -13.48
N PRO A 365 13.41 -0.75 -12.78
CA PRO A 365 14.24 -1.37 -11.75
C PRO A 365 13.51 -1.50 -10.42
N SER A 366 13.67 -2.65 -9.77
CA SER A 366 13.19 -2.88 -8.41
C SER A 366 14.30 -3.30 -7.45
N SER A 367 14.10 -2.91 -6.20
CA SER A 367 14.85 -3.40 -5.05
C SER A 367 14.09 -4.52 -4.35
N THR A 368 14.83 -5.31 -3.59
CA THR A 368 14.26 -6.24 -2.60
C THR A 368 14.52 -5.72 -1.18
N ASN A 369 13.61 -6.00 -0.26
CA ASN A 369 13.63 -5.36 1.05
C ASN A 369 14.79 -5.75 1.99
N PRO A 370 15.50 -6.90 1.86
CA PRO A 370 16.61 -7.21 2.75
C PRO A 370 17.78 -6.22 2.69
N THR A 371 18.04 -5.62 1.53
CA THR A 371 19.09 -4.60 1.38
C THR A 371 18.65 -3.22 1.84
N ARG A 372 17.37 -3.03 2.16
CA ARG A 372 16.73 -1.75 2.49
C ARG A 372 16.42 -1.59 3.98
N PRO A 373 16.77 -0.46 4.56
CA PRO A 373 17.90 0.39 4.20
C PRO A 373 19.24 -0.27 4.52
N PHE A 374 20.33 0.22 3.95
CA PHE A 374 21.68 -0.21 4.33
C PHE A 374 21.96 0.08 5.81
N THR A 375 22.23 -0.99 6.59
CA THR A 375 22.52 -0.96 8.03
C THR A 375 23.86 -1.60 8.35
N VAL A 376 24.32 -1.46 9.58
CA VAL A 376 25.57 -2.12 10.05
C VAL A 376 25.52 -3.64 9.95
N ASN A 377 24.34 -4.24 9.93
CA ASN A 377 24.16 -5.71 9.88
C ASN A 377 23.85 -6.23 8.47
N THR A 378 23.52 -5.35 7.51
CA THR A 378 23.00 -5.76 6.21
C THR A 378 23.91 -6.73 5.48
N LEU A 379 25.23 -6.52 5.51
CA LEU A 379 26.18 -7.38 4.80
C LEU A 379 26.22 -8.78 5.36
N GLU A 380 26.31 -8.93 6.69
CA GLU A 380 26.37 -10.22 7.36
C GLU A 380 25.05 -10.99 7.21
N GLU A 381 23.90 -10.30 7.45
CA GLU A 381 22.59 -10.90 7.29
C GLU A 381 22.34 -11.38 5.86
N HIS A 382 22.76 -10.59 4.88
CA HIS A 382 22.57 -10.94 3.47
C HIS A 382 23.50 -12.09 3.04
N LEU A 383 24.73 -12.09 3.53
CA LEU A 383 25.67 -13.18 3.30
C LEU A 383 25.12 -14.51 3.86
N ASP A 384 24.60 -14.49 5.10
CA ASP A 384 23.98 -15.67 5.71
C ASP A 384 22.76 -16.16 4.92
N MET A 385 21.89 -15.25 4.47
CA MET A 385 20.75 -15.61 3.63
C MET A 385 21.19 -16.25 2.31
N LEU A 386 22.17 -15.66 1.64
CA LEU A 386 22.69 -16.17 0.38
C LEU A 386 23.27 -17.57 0.52
N MET A 387 24.07 -17.79 1.57
CA MET A 387 24.65 -19.12 1.87
C MET A 387 23.56 -20.19 2.01
N VAL A 388 22.45 -19.85 2.70
CA VAL A 388 21.34 -20.78 2.90
C VAL A 388 20.54 -20.99 1.61
N CYS A 389 20.17 -19.91 0.91
CA CYS A 389 19.34 -19.99 -0.30
C CYS A 389 20.00 -20.77 -1.45
N HIS A 390 21.29 -20.65 -1.58
CA HIS A 390 22.06 -21.33 -2.62
C HIS A 390 22.72 -22.65 -2.16
N HIS A 391 22.38 -23.14 -0.97
CA HIS A 391 22.95 -24.38 -0.41
C HIS A 391 24.47 -24.38 -0.34
N LEU A 392 25.07 -23.22 -0.06
CA LEU A 392 26.51 -23.05 0.06
C LEU A 392 27.02 -23.50 1.44
N ASP A 393 28.29 -23.89 1.51
CA ASP A 393 28.94 -24.37 2.74
C ASP A 393 30.01 -23.38 3.20
N LYS A 394 29.85 -22.81 4.40
CA LYS A 394 30.81 -21.86 5.00
C LYS A 394 32.21 -22.47 5.22
N SER A 395 32.34 -23.79 5.21
CA SER A 395 33.64 -24.48 5.31
C SER A 395 34.38 -24.59 3.97
N ILE A 396 33.72 -24.26 2.86
CA ILE A 396 34.28 -24.28 1.51
C ILE A 396 34.66 -22.84 1.11
N PRO A 397 35.98 -22.54 0.95
CA PRO A 397 36.41 -21.18 0.62
C PRO A 397 35.84 -20.64 -0.69
N GLU A 398 35.64 -21.50 -1.69
CA GLU A 398 35.06 -21.12 -3.00
C GLU A 398 33.59 -20.70 -2.87
N ASP A 399 32.83 -21.38 -2.02
CA ASP A 399 31.43 -21.02 -1.75
C ASP A 399 31.34 -19.64 -1.04
N VAL A 400 32.21 -19.40 -0.06
CA VAL A 400 32.30 -18.11 0.63
C VAL A 400 32.72 -17.02 -0.35
N ALA A 401 33.71 -17.25 -1.19
CA ALA A 401 34.17 -16.28 -2.18
C ALA A 401 33.07 -15.94 -3.21
N PHE A 402 32.27 -16.93 -3.61
CA PHE A 402 31.10 -16.69 -4.47
C PHE A 402 30.07 -15.79 -3.79
N ALA A 403 29.72 -16.08 -2.54
CA ALA A 403 28.76 -15.29 -1.80
C ALA A 403 29.25 -13.85 -1.59
N GLU A 404 30.52 -13.66 -1.19
CA GLU A 404 31.12 -12.34 -1.00
C GLU A 404 31.24 -11.56 -2.32
N SER A 405 31.36 -12.21 -3.47
CA SER A 405 31.37 -11.56 -4.77
C SER A 405 30.04 -10.87 -5.12
N ARG A 406 28.93 -11.34 -4.56
CA ARG A 406 27.58 -10.79 -4.79
C ARG A 406 27.21 -9.70 -3.80
N ILE A 407 27.63 -9.81 -2.53
CA ILE A 407 27.25 -8.89 -1.45
C ILE A 407 28.30 -7.78 -1.36
N ARG A 408 27.95 -6.59 -1.88
CA ARG A 408 28.89 -5.46 -1.93
C ARG A 408 28.29 -4.26 -1.20
N ARG A 409 29.06 -3.73 -0.29
CA ARG A 409 28.73 -2.52 0.47
C ARG A 409 28.44 -1.34 -0.44
N GLU A 410 29.22 -1.18 -1.51
CA GLU A 410 29.21 -0.04 -2.40
C GLU A 410 27.90 0.04 -3.19
N THR A 411 27.45 -1.08 -3.77
CA THR A 411 26.18 -1.14 -4.50
C THR A 411 24.96 -1.00 -3.58
N ILE A 412 25.00 -1.62 -2.39
CA ILE A 412 23.93 -1.51 -1.39
C ILE A 412 23.81 -0.07 -0.86
N ALA A 413 24.94 0.61 -0.62
CA ALA A 413 24.94 2.02 -0.22
C ALA A 413 24.42 2.95 -1.33
N ALA A 414 24.84 2.70 -2.57
CA ALA A 414 24.38 3.46 -3.74
C ALA A 414 22.89 3.30 -3.99
N GLU A 415 22.35 2.12 -3.74
CA GLU A 415 20.93 1.81 -3.91
C GLU A 415 20.03 2.71 -3.06
N ASP A 416 20.37 2.98 -1.77
CA ASP A 416 19.61 3.92 -0.92
C ASP A 416 19.53 5.30 -1.57
N ILE A 417 20.67 5.79 -2.10
CA ILE A 417 20.76 7.10 -2.72
C ILE A 417 19.96 7.13 -4.03
N LEU A 418 20.06 6.10 -4.85
CA LEU A 418 19.32 5.98 -6.11
C LEU A 418 17.80 5.89 -5.88
N HIS A 419 17.36 5.33 -4.75
CA HIS A 419 15.97 5.43 -4.34
C HIS A 419 15.54 6.87 -4.08
N ASP A 420 16.34 7.62 -3.35
CA ASP A 420 16.05 9.01 -3.01
C ASP A 420 16.12 9.93 -4.25
N MET A 421 16.98 9.60 -5.23
CA MET A 421 17.05 10.25 -6.54
C MET A 421 15.87 9.90 -7.47
N GLY A 422 15.08 8.88 -7.15
CA GLY A 422 14.01 8.38 -8.01
C GLY A 422 14.50 7.55 -9.20
N ALA A 423 15.70 6.96 -9.12
CA ALA A 423 16.25 6.07 -10.11
C ALA A 423 15.80 4.62 -9.91
N PHE A 424 15.71 4.13 -8.68
CA PHE A 424 14.98 2.92 -8.36
C PHE A 424 13.48 3.22 -8.24
N SER A 425 12.66 2.50 -9.00
CA SER A 425 11.26 2.86 -9.19
C SER A 425 10.31 2.04 -8.33
N ILE A 426 10.69 0.83 -7.91
CA ILE A 426 9.86 -0.14 -7.22
C ILE A 426 10.62 -0.72 -6.03
N ILE A 427 9.90 -1.00 -4.94
CA ILE A 427 10.37 -1.83 -3.81
C ILE A 427 9.44 -3.03 -3.70
N ALA A 428 10.01 -4.22 -3.69
CA ALA A 428 9.34 -5.52 -3.57
C ALA A 428 9.98 -6.35 -2.46
N SER A 429 9.50 -7.55 -2.21
CA SER A 429 10.03 -8.35 -1.09
C SER A 429 11.12 -9.34 -1.48
N ASP A 430 10.99 -10.08 -2.55
CA ASP A 430 11.66 -11.35 -2.78
C ASP A 430 11.26 -12.39 -1.71
N SER A 431 9.96 -12.42 -1.43
CA SER A 431 9.40 -13.17 -0.31
C SER A 431 9.69 -14.66 -0.40
N GLN A 432 10.15 -15.22 0.73
CA GLN A 432 10.47 -16.63 0.95
C GLN A 432 11.70 -17.16 0.20
N ALA A 433 12.36 -16.34 -0.65
CA ALA A 433 13.71 -16.66 -1.14
C ALA A 433 14.75 -15.91 -0.28
N MET A 434 14.84 -14.58 -0.38
CA MET A 434 15.79 -13.81 0.42
C MET A 434 15.11 -12.68 1.22
N GLY A 435 13.82 -12.40 1.01
CA GLY A 435 13.10 -11.31 1.65
C GLY A 435 11.82 -11.70 2.38
N ARG A 436 11.11 -10.68 2.88
CA ARG A 436 9.91 -10.85 3.73
C ARG A 436 8.79 -9.96 3.24
N VAL A 437 7.65 -10.57 2.87
CA VAL A 437 6.49 -9.85 2.34
C VAL A 437 5.95 -8.80 3.31
N GLY A 438 5.92 -9.11 4.61
CA GLY A 438 5.46 -8.19 5.65
C GLY A 438 6.35 -6.96 5.89
N GLU A 439 7.51 -6.87 5.23
CA GLU A 439 8.46 -5.78 5.44
C GLU A 439 8.58 -4.80 4.26
N VAL A 440 7.84 -4.96 3.18
CA VAL A 440 7.91 -4.06 2.01
C VAL A 440 7.64 -2.61 2.41
N ILE A 441 6.54 -2.37 3.09
CA ILE A 441 6.10 -1.01 3.45
C ILE A 441 7.04 -0.41 4.51
N ILE A 442 7.32 -1.14 5.58
CA ILE A 442 8.16 -0.65 6.68
C ILE A 442 9.59 -0.31 6.20
N ARG A 443 10.21 -1.17 5.39
CA ARG A 443 11.55 -0.94 4.85
C ARG A 443 11.60 0.24 3.89
N THR A 444 10.54 0.47 3.13
CA THR A 444 10.39 1.66 2.29
C THR A 444 10.48 2.94 3.13
N TRP A 445 9.76 3.02 4.24
CA TRP A 445 9.74 4.21 5.10
C TRP A 445 11.01 4.37 5.93
N GLN A 446 11.63 3.27 6.35
CA GLN A 446 12.95 3.29 7.00
C GLN A 446 14.02 3.83 6.05
N THR A 447 13.97 3.47 4.76
CA THR A 447 14.87 4.00 3.73
C THR A 447 14.66 5.50 3.51
N ALA A 448 13.40 5.94 3.42
CA ALA A 448 13.06 7.36 3.29
C ALA A 448 13.57 8.20 4.47
N ASP A 449 13.40 7.70 5.68
CA ASP A 449 13.87 8.35 6.92
C ASP A 449 15.41 8.44 6.96
N LYS A 450 16.11 7.34 6.64
CA LYS A 450 17.57 7.32 6.55
C LYS A 450 18.07 8.35 5.54
N MET A 451 17.44 8.40 4.37
CA MET A 451 17.85 9.33 3.32
C MET A 451 17.60 10.78 3.74
N LYS A 452 16.49 11.09 4.41
CA LYS A 452 16.29 12.42 4.99
C LYS A 452 17.39 12.79 5.99
N LYS A 453 17.74 11.89 6.89
CA LYS A 453 18.79 12.12 7.92
C LYS A 453 20.17 12.36 7.32
N GLN A 454 20.52 11.62 6.27
CA GLN A 454 21.86 11.66 5.69
C GLN A 454 22.02 12.65 4.54
N ARG A 455 20.96 12.90 3.76
CA ARG A 455 21.00 13.76 2.57
C ARG A 455 20.23 15.08 2.74
N GLY A 456 19.47 15.24 3.84
CA GLY A 456 18.66 16.43 4.07
C GLY A 456 17.40 16.45 3.19
N ARG A 457 16.99 17.66 2.77
CA ARG A 457 15.78 17.87 1.97
C ARG A 457 16.04 17.58 0.50
N LEU A 458 14.99 17.10 -0.20
CA LEU A 458 15.05 17.03 -1.65
C LEU A 458 15.05 18.44 -2.27
N PRO A 459 15.71 18.65 -3.43
CA PRO A 459 15.71 19.95 -4.11
C PRO A 459 14.30 20.46 -4.48
N GLU A 460 13.38 19.54 -4.74
CA GLU A 460 12.00 19.83 -5.15
C GLU A 460 11.08 20.22 -3.98
N GLU A 461 11.51 20.01 -2.74
CA GLU A 461 10.69 20.30 -1.55
C GLU A 461 10.59 21.80 -1.28
N SER A 462 9.37 22.26 -1.05
CA SER A 462 9.06 23.60 -0.58
C SER A 462 8.56 23.56 0.87
N GLY A 463 8.79 24.62 1.66
CA GLY A 463 8.32 24.66 3.05
C GLY A 463 9.13 23.76 4.01
N ALA A 464 8.56 23.45 5.18
CA ALA A 464 9.18 22.63 6.22
C ALA A 464 8.39 21.30 6.37
N ASN A 465 8.29 20.56 5.26
CA ASN A 465 7.69 19.24 5.15
C ASN A 465 8.53 18.36 4.21
N ASP A 466 8.17 17.09 4.08
CA ASP A 466 8.83 16.11 3.24
C ASP A 466 7.88 15.55 2.17
N ASN A 467 6.85 16.29 1.78
CA ASN A 467 5.80 15.81 0.90
C ASN A 467 6.33 15.18 -0.39
N GLN A 468 7.30 15.81 -1.06
CA GLN A 468 7.85 15.28 -2.31
C GLN A 468 8.55 13.93 -2.12
N ARG A 469 9.36 13.80 -1.05
CA ARG A 469 9.98 12.51 -0.72
C ARG A 469 8.91 11.46 -0.40
N ILE A 470 7.92 11.83 0.41
CA ILE A 470 6.85 10.92 0.83
C ILE A 470 6.05 10.43 -0.37
N LEU A 471 5.65 11.31 -1.28
CA LEU A 471 4.96 10.94 -2.53
C LEU A 471 5.82 10.05 -3.42
N ARG A 472 7.14 10.32 -3.50
CA ARG A 472 8.10 9.47 -4.23
C ARG A 472 8.16 8.04 -3.66
N TYR A 473 8.20 7.91 -2.34
CA TYR A 473 8.34 6.60 -1.70
C TYR A 473 7.04 5.80 -1.65
N VAL A 474 5.88 6.43 -1.44
CA VAL A 474 4.59 5.71 -1.52
C VAL A 474 4.34 5.14 -2.91
N ALA A 475 4.76 5.83 -3.96
CA ALA A 475 4.61 5.38 -5.33
C ALA A 475 5.36 4.06 -5.63
N LYS A 476 6.44 3.75 -4.89
CA LYS A 476 7.31 2.59 -5.14
C LYS A 476 6.66 1.24 -4.83
N TYR A 477 5.68 1.20 -3.95
CA TYR A 477 4.95 -0.02 -3.58
C TYR A 477 3.45 0.06 -3.84
N THR A 478 3.00 1.11 -4.53
CA THR A 478 1.60 1.29 -4.91
C THR A 478 1.45 1.42 -6.42
N ILE A 479 1.52 2.65 -6.95
CA ILE A 479 1.23 2.92 -8.36
C ILE A 479 2.31 2.41 -9.32
N ASN A 480 3.59 2.45 -8.97
CA ASN A 480 4.67 2.08 -9.88
C ASN A 480 4.68 0.58 -10.23
N PRO A 481 4.58 -0.37 -9.28
CA PRO A 481 4.39 -1.78 -9.64
C PRO A 481 3.09 -2.02 -10.40
N ALA A 482 2.02 -1.26 -10.12
CA ALA A 482 0.76 -1.36 -10.86
C ALA A 482 0.92 -0.91 -12.32
N ILE A 483 1.67 0.16 -12.60
CA ILE A 483 2.02 0.58 -13.96
C ILE A 483 2.89 -0.48 -14.63
N ALA A 484 3.96 -0.93 -13.95
CA ALA A 484 4.90 -1.90 -14.48
C ALA A 484 4.22 -3.19 -14.95
N HIS A 485 3.19 -3.63 -14.24
CA HIS A 485 2.46 -4.88 -14.53
C HIS A 485 1.09 -4.68 -15.19
N GLY A 486 0.79 -3.47 -15.68
CA GLY A 486 -0.43 -3.21 -16.45
C GLY A 486 -1.72 -3.29 -15.63
N LEU A 487 -1.66 -2.96 -14.34
CA LEU A 487 -2.77 -3.01 -13.38
C LEU A 487 -3.22 -1.63 -12.90
N SER A 488 -2.53 -0.56 -13.31
CA SER A 488 -2.78 0.81 -12.81
C SER A 488 -4.17 1.35 -13.13
N HIS A 489 -4.91 0.73 -14.03
CA HIS A 489 -6.31 1.06 -14.29
C HIS A 489 -7.27 0.51 -13.24
N GLU A 490 -6.84 -0.44 -12.43
CA GLU A 490 -7.64 -1.11 -11.40
C GLU A 490 -7.18 -0.78 -9.97
N ILE A 491 -5.85 -0.70 -9.73
CA ILE A 491 -5.24 -0.59 -8.41
C ILE A 491 -4.09 0.43 -8.38
N GLY A 492 -3.49 0.62 -7.22
CA GLY A 492 -2.22 1.35 -7.02
C GLY A 492 -2.38 2.83 -6.68
N SER A 493 -3.60 3.39 -6.66
CA SER A 493 -3.84 4.76 -6.23
C SER A 493 -5.28 4.97 -5.77
N ILE A 494 -5.50 6.08 -5.03
CA ILE A 494 -6.83 6.48 -4.60
C ILE A 494 -7.43 7.40 -5.66
N GLU A 495 -8.08 6.78 -6.66
CA GLU A 495 -8.70 7.48 -7.78
C GLU A 495 -10.08 6.89 -8.08
N VAL A 496 -11.01 7.76 -8.49
CA VAL A 496 -12.39 7.35 -8.83
C VAL A 496 -12.38 6.30 -9.93
N GLY A 497 -13.14 5.24 -9.74
CA GLY A 497 -13.28 4.10 -10.66
C GLY A 497 -12.36 2.93 -10.33
N LYS A 498 -11.29 3.13 -9.59
CA LYS A 498 -10.38 2.05 -9.16
C LYS A 498 -11.00 1.22 -8.03
N ARG A 499 -10.46 0.03 -7.83
CA ARG A 499 -10.85 -0.86 -6.74
C ARG A 499 -10.64 -0.15 -5.39
N ALA A 500 -11.57 -0.36 -4.51
CA ALA A 500 -11.50 0.17 -3.15
C ALA A 500 -10.62 -0.73 -2.26
N ASP A 501 -9.37 -0.92 -2.67
CA ASP A 501 -8.33 -1.62 -1.93
C ASP A 501 -7.52 -0.56 -1.18
N LEU A 502 -7.89 -0.34 0.09
CA LEU A 502 -7.44 0.80 0.89
C LEU A 502 -6.86 0.35 2.22
N VAL A 503 -5.88 1.09 2.72
CA VAL A 503 -5.28 0.84 4.03
C VAL A 503 -5.43 2.08 4.91
N MET A 504 -6.00 1.88 6.10
CA MET A 504 -6.15 2.91 7.11
C MET A 504 -5.07 2.77 8.18
N TRP A 505 -4.42 3.89 8.50
CA TRP A 505 -3.32 3.94 9.45
C TRP A 505 -3.60 4.95 10.56
N ASN A 506 -3.33 4.54 11.80
CA ASN A 506 -3.06 5.53 12.83
C ASN A 506 -1.69 6.18 12.53
N PRO A 507 -1.56 7.51 12.48
CA PRO A 507 -0.28 8.17 12.18
C PRO A 507 0.90 7.71 13.05
N ALA A 508 0.64 7.37 14.32
CA ALA A 508 1.68 6.86 15.24
C ALA A 508 2.19 5.46 14.87
N PHE A 509 1.42 4.67 14.08
CA PHE A 509 1.75 3.32 13.61
C PHE A 509 1.85 3.23 12.08
N PHE A 510 1.93 4.37 11.44
CA PHE A 510 2.00 4.46 9.98
C PHE A 510 3.13 3.58 9.42
N GLY A 511 2.80 2.77 8.42
CA GLY A 511 3.74 1.88 7.75
C GLY A 511 4.17 0.63 8.55
N VAL A 512 3.70 0.47 9.78
CA VAL A 512 4.04 -0.68 10.64
C VAL A 512 2.83 -1.59 10.86
N LYS A 513 1.73 -1.00 11.34
CA LYS A 513 0.50 -1.76 11.67
C LYS A 513 -0.71 -1.03 11.10
N PRO A 514 -1.31 -1.52 10.02
CA PRO A 514 -2.62 -1.03 9.58
C PRO A 514 -3.66 -1.14 10.69
N GLU A 515 -4.46 -0.12 10.88
CA GLU A 515 -5.64 -0.19 11.75
C GLU A 515 -6.73 -1.02 11.08
N MET A 516 -6.85 -0.87 9.75
CA MET A 516 -7.85 -1.58 8.93
C MET A 516 -7.35 -1.69 7.48
N VAL A 517 -7.63 -2.82 6.85
CA VAL A 517 -7.41 -3.04 5.41
C VAL A 517 -8.73 -3.39 4.75
N LEU A 518 -9.07 -2.64 3.69
CA LEU A 518 -10.22 -2.90 2.84
C LEU A 518 -9.77 -3.53 1.53
N LEU A 519 -10.50 -4.55 1.12
CA LEU A 519 -10.40 -5.18 -0.21
C LEU A 519 -11.75 -5.04 -0.91
N GLY A 520 -11.75 -4.45 -2.10
CA GLY A 520 -12.98 -4.22 -2.84
C GLY A 520 -14.07 -3.55 -1.98
N GLY A 521 -13.69 -2.58 -1.16
CA GLY A 521 -14.59 -1.84 -0.28
C GLY A 521 -15.10 -2.61 0.94
N THR A 522 -14.65 -3.85 1.16
CA THR A 522 -15.04 -4.70 2.31
C THR A 522 -13.88 -4.79 3.30
N ILE A 523 -14.17 -4.73 4.60
CA ILE A 523 -13.13 -4.86 5.64
C ILE A 523 -12.59 -6.28 5.64
N ALA A 524 -11.35 -6.47 5.20
CA ALA A 524 -10.68 -7.77 5.13
C ALA A 524 -9.95 -8.10 6.43
N CYS A 525 -9.25 -7.14 7.05
CA CYS A 525 -8.68 -7.31 8.38
C CYS A 525 -8.66 -5.99 9.15
N ALA A 526 -8.61 -6.08 10.48
CA ALA A 526 -8.52 -4.93 11.37
C ALA A 526 -7.86 -5.30 12.69
N GLN A 527 -7.32 -4.31 13.39
CA GLN A 527 -6.81 -4.47 14.75
C GLN A 527 -7.98 -4.57 15.73
N MET A 528 -8.11 -5.70 16.40
CA MET A 528 -9.20 -5.98 17.35
C MET A 528 -8.65 -6.65 18.60
N GLY A 529 -9.25 -6.31 19.76
CA GLY A 529 -8.97 -6.94 21.04
C GLY A 529 -9.62 -8.33 21.18
N ASP A 530 -9.93 -8.71 22.42
CA ASP A 530 -10.59 -9.99 22.71
C ASP A 530 -11.99 -10.03 22.08
N PRO A 531 -12.29 -10.97 21.18
CA PRO A 531 -13.61 -11.08 20.54
C PRO A 531 -14.70 -11.53 21.49
N ASN A 532 -14.37 -12.08 22.66
CA ASN A 532 -15.32 -12.46 23.71
C ASN A 532 -15.56 -11.34 24.74
N ALA A 533 -14.89 -10.20 24.64
CA ALA A 533 -15.15 -9.06 25.50
C ALA A 533 -16.48 -8.36 25.14
N SER A 534 -17.06 -7.63 26.09
CA SER A 534 -18.28 -6.84 25.85
C SER A 534 -18.09 -5.80 24.74
N ILE A 535 -16.87 -5.31 24.57
CA ILE A 535 -16.41 -4.49 23.46
C ILE A 535 -15.02 -4.99 23.02
N PRO A 536 -14.69 -5.01 21.73
CA PRO A 536 -13.44 -5.63 21.23
C PRO A 536 -12.21 -4.70 21.34
N THR A 537 -12.12 -3.91 22.38
CA THR A 537 -11.01 -2.95 22.63
C THR A 537 -9.99 -3.40 23.67
N PRO A 538 -10.26 -4.38 24.59
CA PRO A 538 -9.26 -4.78 25.58
C PRO A 538 -8.00 -5.40 24.97
N GLN A 539 -6.87 -5.15 25.61
CA GLN A 539 -5.62 -5.82 25.29
C GLN A 539 -5.67 -7.33 25.62
N PRO A 540 -4.96 -8.17 24.88
CA PRO A 540 -4.10 -7.83 23.74
C PRO A 540 -4.88 -7.58 22.44
N VAL A 541 -4.44 -6.59 21.69
CA VAL A 541 -4.97 -6.27 20.35
C VAL A 541 -4.13 -6.99 19.29
N TYR A 542 -4.79 -7.66 18.37
CA TYR A 542 -4.15 -8.34 17.24
C TYR A 542 -4.81 -7.90 15.93
N THR A 543 -4.07 -7.95 14.84
CA THR A 543 -4.68 -7.90 13.50
C THR A 543 -5.45 -9.20 13.28
N ARG A 544 -6.73 -9.07 12.99
CA ARG A 544 -7.65 -10.21 12.84
C ARG A 544 -8.35 -10.14 11.48
N PRO A 545 -8.54 -11.30 10.81
CA PRO A 545 -9.38 -11.34 9.62
C PRO A 545 -10.83 -10.97 9.98
N MET A 546 -11.45 -10.16 9.11
CA MET A 546 -12.83 -9.70 9.22
C MET A 546 -13.72 -10.39 8.18
N PHE A 547 -15.02 -10.13 8.20
CA PHE A 547 -15.98 -10.82 7.32
C PHE A 547 -15.64 -10.73 5.83
N GLY A 548 -14.95 -9.68 5.37
CA GLY A 548 -14.46 -9.57 4.00
C GLY A 548 -13.42 -10.61 3.59
N ALA A 549 -12.80 -11.30 4.58
CA ALA A 549 -11.80 -12.34 4.35
C ALA A 549 -12.38 -13.77 4.44
N PHE A 550 -13.69 -13.93 4.58
CA PHE A 550 -14.27 -15.25 4.80
C PHE A 550 -15.31 -15.64 3.74
N GLY A 551 -15.36 -16.96 3.50
CA GLY A 551 -16.38 -17.59 2.68
C GLY A 551 -16.46 -16.99 1.29
N ARG A 552 -17.68 -16.87 0.77
CA ARG A 552 -17.92 -16.34 -0.56
C ARG A 552 -17.75 -14.81 -0.68
N SER A 553 -17.55 -14.10 0.44
CA SER A 553 -17.19 -12.68 0.38
C SER A 553 -15.89 -12.47 -0.41
N VAL A 554 -14.92 -13.38 -0.24
CA VAL A 554 -13.62 -13.35 -0.92
C VAL A 554 -13.76 -13.34 -2.46
N GLU A 555 -14.79 -14.02 -2.99
CA GLU A 555 -15.05 -14.08 -4.43
C GLU A 555 -15.33 -12.70 -5.06
N ARG A 556 -15.76 -11.71 -4.23
CA ARG A 556 -16.12 -10.34 -4.65
C ARG A 556 -15.18 -9.28 -4.08
N SER A 557 -14.62 -9.49 -2.89
CA SER A 557 -13.70 -8.54 -2.28
C SER A 557 -12.32 -8.54 -2.93
N ALA A 558 -11.86 -9.69 -3.43
CA ALA A 558 -10.58 -9.81 -4.12
C ALA A 558 -10.75 -10.24 -5.58
N VAL A 559 -9.70 -10.12 -6.38
CA VAL A 559 -9.68 -10.51 -7.80
C VAL A 559 -8.44 -11.34 -8.13
N THR A 560 -8.50 -12.08 -9.23
CA THR A 560 -7.35 -12.76 -9.81
C THR A 560 -6.99 -12.12 -11.13
N PHE A 561 -5.72 -11.70 -11.29
CA PHE A 561 -5.25 -11.10 -12.52
C PHE A 561 -4.73 -12.17 -13.49
N VAL A 562 -5.11 -12.03 -14.74
CA VAL A 562 -4.74 -12.94 -15.83
C VAL A 562 -4.32 -12.14 -17.08
N SER A 563 -3.72 -12.80 -18.07
CA SER A 563 -3.47 -12.16 -19.36
C SER A 563 -4.78 -11.80 -20.07
N ALA A 564 -4.77 -10.77 -20.89
CA ALA A 564 -5.91 -10.41 -21.73
C ALA A 564 -6.29 -11.54 -22.70
N ALA A 565 -5.30 -12.27 -23.20
CA ALA A 565 -5.51 -13.42 -24.08
C ALA A 565 -6.28 -14.55 -23.38
N ALA A 566 -5.86 -14.94 -22.17
CA ALA A 566 -6.55 -15.96 -21.39
C ALA A 566 -7.97 -15.54 -20.99
N GLN A 567 -8.16 -14.26 -20.66
CA GLN A 567 -9.50 -13.73 -20.35
C GLN A 567 -10.42 -13.82 -21.57
N ALA A 568 -9.93 -13.48 -22.76
CA ALA A 568 -10.68 -13.57 -24.01
C ALA A 568 -11.07 -15.03 -24.35
N GLU A 569 -10.22 -16.00 -24.04
CA GLU A 569 -10.48 -17.44 -24.20
C GLU A 569 -11.39 -18.02 -23.10
N GLY A 570 -11.83 -17.20 -22.14
CA GLY A 570 -12.75 -17.61 -21.08
C GLY A 570 -12.12 -18.50 -20.01
N ILE A 571 -10.87 -18.25 -19.62
CA ILE A 571 -10.10 -19.04 -18.66
C ILE A 571 -10.85 -19.24 -17.32
N ALA A 572 -11.59 -18.23 -16.86
CA ALA A 572 -12.38 -18.31 -15.62
C ALA A 572 -13.42 -19.44 -15.69
N ALA A 573 -14.18 -19.51 -16.78
CA ALA A 573 -15.17 -20.57 -16.99
C ALA A 573 -14.51 -21.94 -17.18
N THR A 574 -13.40 -21.99 -17.94
CA THR A 574 -12.65 -23.23 -18.20
C THR A 574 -12.11 -23.86 -16.93
N LEU A 575 -11.62 -23.05 -15.99
CA LEU A 575 -11.05 -23.51 -14.72
C LEU A 575 -12.07 -23.55 -13.56
N GLY A 576 -13.29 -23.01 -13.78
CA GLY A 576 -14.34 -22.90 -12.75
C GLY A 576 -13.95 -21.96 -11.62
N LEU A 577 -13.30 -20.82 -11.94
CA LEU A 577 -12.88 -19.84 -10.96
C LEU A 577 -14.10 -19.11 -10.37
N ALA A 578 -14.10 -18.91 -9.06
CA ALA A 578 -15.15 -18.24 -8.31
C ALA A 578 -14.91 -16.72 -8.20
N LYS A 579 -13.65 -16.30 -8.08
CA LYS A 579 -13.26 -14.89 -8.10
C LYS A 579 -13.44 -14.27 -9.47
N ASP A 580 -13.73 -12.96 -9.46
CA ASP A 580 -13.67 -12.16 -10.68
C ASP A 580 -12.24 -12.15 -11.21
N THR A 581 -12.08 -12.31 -12.54
CA THR A 581 -10.79 -12.21 -13.21
C THR A 581 -10.68 -10.88 -13.94
N LEU A 582 -9.53 -10.22 -13.83
CA LEU A 582 -9.23 -8.96 -14.51
C LEU A 582 -7.96 -9.10 -15.34
N ALA A 583 -7.96 -8.50 -16.54
CA ALA A 583 -6.82 -8.59 -17.45
C ALA A 583 -5.76 -7.53 -17.15
N VAL A 584 -4.48 -7.94 -17.22
CA VAL A 584 -3.37 -7.00 -17.35
C VAL A 584 -3.42 -6.30 -18.71
N ARG A 585 -2.99 -5.03 -18.81
CA ARG A 585 -3.06 -4.22 -20.04
C ARG A 585 -1.94 -3.19 -20.09
N ASN A 586 -1.50 -2.86 -21.30
CA ASN A 586 -0.52 -1.79 -21.55
C ASN A 586 0.83 -2.00 -20.85
N THR A 587 1.32 -3.22 -20.81
CA THR A 587 2.59 -3.56 -20.18
C THR A 587 3.80 -3.26 -21.07
N ARG A 588 3.62 -3.09 -22.38
CA ARG A 588 4.70 -3.03 -23.37
C ARG A 588 5.03 -1.63 -23.86
N ALA A 589 4.05 -0.72 -23.89
CA ALA A 589 4.23 0.66 -24.37
C ALA A 589 4.67 1.64 -23.26
N ILE A 590 5.21 1.12 -22.18
CA ILE A 590 5.67 1.89 -21.02
C ILE A 590 7.19 1.87 -20.91
N GLY A 591 7.74 2.83 -20.19
CA GLY A 591 9.13 2.90 -19.83
C GLY A 591 9.29 3.62 -18.50
N LYS A 592 10.52 3.90 -18.13
CA LYS A 592 10.82 4.55 -16.86
C LYS A 592 10.14 5.91 -16.70
N LYS A 593 9.95 6.65 -17.79
CA LYS A 593 9.23 7.95 -17.83
C LYS A 593 7.79 7.88 -17.34
N ASP A 594 7.15 6.70 -17.37
CA ASP A 594 5.76 6.50 -16.97
C ASP A 594 5.61 6.24 -15.46
N LEU A 595 6.73 5.89 -14.80
CA LEU A 595 6.76 5.59 -13.36
C LEU A 595 6.72 6.89 -12.55
N LYS A 596 5.72 7.00 -11.69
CA LYS A 596 5.40 8.23 -10.98
C LYS A 596 6.49 8.60 -9.98
N LEU A 597 7.01 9.82 -10.09
CA LEU A 597 8.04 10.41 -9.22
C LEU A 597 9.37 9.62 -9.12
N ASN A 598 9.54 8.59 -9.98
CA ASN A 598 10.66 7.65 -9.97
C ASN A 598 11.14 7.33 -11.39
N SER A 599 11.29 8.36 -12.21
CA SER A 599 11.63 8.25 -13.64
C SER A 599 13.06 8.68 -13.95
N ALA A 600 13.91 8.91 -12.94
CA ALA A 600 15.27 9.38 -13.18
C ALA A 600 16.13 8.29 -13.84
N THR A 601 16.90 8.70 -14.88
CA THR A 601 17.80 7.84 -15.67
C THR A 601 19.21 8.40 -15.63
N PRO A 602 19.90 8.38 -14.45
CA PRO A 602 21.28 8.84 -14.36
C PRO A 602 22.21 7.91 -15.13
N GLU A 603 23.28 8.48 -15.68
CA GLU A 603 24.41 7.68 -16.18
C GLU A 603 25.12 7.04 -14.98
N ILE A 604 25.11 5.71 -14.90
CA ILE A 604 25.67 4.95 -13.77
C ILE A 604 26.94 4.22 -14.21
N GLU A 605 28.02 4.46 -13.47
CA GLU A 605 29.30 3.78 -13.63
C GLU A 605 29.62 2.98 -12.38
N VAL A 606 30.20 1.78 -12.56
CA VAL A 606 30.69 0.94 -11.47
C VAL A 606 32.16 0.62 -11.73
N HIS A 607 33.01 0.90 -10.75
CA HIS A 607 34.43 0.60 -10.87
C HIS A 607 34.64 -0.93 -10.68
N PRO A 608 35.32 -1.61 -11.62
CA PRO A 608 35.38 -3.08 -11.63
C PRO A 608 36.19 -3.69 -10.49
N GLU A 609 37.10 -2.94 -9.86
CA GLU A 609 37.96 -3.43 -8.78
C GLU A 609 37.51 -2.93 -7.39
N THR A 610 37.08 -1.67 -7.29
CA THR A 610 36.69 -1.06 -6.01
C THR A 610 35.19 -1.10 -5.77
N TYR A 611 34.40 -1.41 -6.80
CA TYR A 611 32.92 -1.43 -6.82
C TYR A 611 32.27 -0.07 -6.53
N GLU A 612 33.05 1.01 -6.49
CA GLU A 612 32.51 2.37 -6.36
C GLU A 612 31.45 2.63 -7.44
N VAL A 613 30.30 3.12 -7.03
CA VAL A 613 29.20 3.49 -7.92
C VAL A 613 29.15 4.99 -8.06
N ARG A 614 29.10 5.48 -9.30
CA ARG A 614 28.91 6.89 -9.64
C ARG A 614 27.63 7.07 -10.44
N ALA A 615 26.93 8.17 -10.18
CA ALA A 615 25.80 8.60 -10.99
C ALA A 615 26.08 10.01 -11.54
N ASN A 616 26.06 10.18 -12.86
CA ASN A 616 26.47 11.44 -13.52
C ASN A 616 27.83 11.97 -13.04
N GLY A 617 28.76 11.07 -12.78
CA GLY A 617 30.11 11.37 -12.28
C GLY A 617 30.21 11.60 -10.76
N GLU A 618 29.12 11.72 -10.02
CA GLU A 618 29.11 11.88 -8.57
C GLU A 618 29.19 10.51 -7.87
N LEU A 619 30.12 10.36 -6.92
CA LEU A 619 30.28 9.14 -6.12
C LEU A 619 29.07 8.96 -5.17
N LEU A 620 28.41 7.82 -5.27
CA LEU A 620 27.30 7.45 -4.42
C LEU A 620 27.79 6.64 -3.20
N THR A 621 27.82 7.26 -2.04
CA THR A 621 28.16 6.61 -0.79
C THR A 621 27.31 7.14 0.35
N CYS A 622 26.90 6.26 1.26
CA CYS A 622 26.18 6.63 2.47
C CYS A 622 26.63 5.75 3.65
N GLU A 623 26.47 6.27 4.86
CA GLU A 623 26.79 5.52 6.07
C GLU A 623 25.71 4.45 6.36
N PRO A 624 26.12 3.26 6.85
CA PRO A 624 25.16 2.28 7.32
C PRO A 624 24.41 2.80 8.56
N ALA A 625 23.09 2.59 8.58
CA ALA A 625 22.29 2.99 9.74
C ALA A 625 22.61 2.08 10.95
N LYS A 626 22.79 2.70 12.12
CA LYS A 626 22.99 2.00 13.41
C LYS A 626 21.67 1.76 14.14
N GLU A 627 20.70 2.63 13.90
CA GLU A 627 19.38 2.59 14.49
C GLU A 627 18.34 2.86 13.38
N LEU A 628 17.24 2.15 13.44
CA LEU A 628 16.12 2.33 12.54
C LEU A 628 14.88 2.77 13.32
N PRO A 629 14.05 3.69 12.76
CA PRO A 629 12.70 3.92 13.28
C PRO A 629 11.82 2.69 12.98
N MET A 630 10.61 2.67 13.51
CA MET A 630 9.61 1.63 13.25
C MET A 630 10.11 0.22 13.62
N ALA A 631 10.95 0.14 14.66
CA ALA A 631 11.64 -1.08 15.08
C ALA A 631 10.85 -1.84 16.18
N GLN A 632 11.52 -2.71 16.90
CA GLN A 632 10.99 -3.70 17.84
C GLN A 632 9.84 -3.21 18.75
N ARG A 633 9.89 -1.99 19.27
CA ARG A 633 8.85 -1.45 20.17
C ARG A 633 7.44 -1.47 19.56
N TYR A 634 7.31 -1.38 18.26
CA TYR A 634 6.02 -1.43 17.56
C TYR A 634 5.42 -2.84 17.53
N PHE A 635 6.22 -3.87 17.78
CA PHE A 635 5.82 -5.27 17.76
C PHE A 635 5.57 -5.84 19.16
N LEU A 636 5.81 -5.05 20.20
CA LEU A 636 5.59 -5.45 21.60
C LEU A 636 4.15 -5.21 22.08
N PHE A 637 3.38 -4.39 21.36
CA PHE A 637 2.05 -3.94 21.79
C PHE A 637 1.01 -4.15 20.71
#